data_ad7c402d8a307ee6f2434d4e8364ad82
#
_entry.id   ad7c402d8a307ee6f2434d4e8364ad82
#
_cell.length_a   1.000
_cell.length_b   1.000
_cell.length_c   1.000
_cell.angle_alpha   90.00
_cell.angle_beta   90.00
_cell.angle_gamma   90.00
#
_symmetry.space_group_name_H-M   'P 1'
#
loop_
_entity.id
_entity.type
_entity.pdbx_description
1 polymer ?
#
loop_
_entity_poly.entity_id
_entity_poly.type
_entity_poly.pdbx_seq_one_letter_code
_entity_poly.pdbx_strand_id
1 'polypeptide(L)'
;MKQAAALSRSSRWFWQGVAMCTIVITILAARSTSQVLTGYTVDLLRSKWGLLFGGYFLSIALSVWLLVVLRRSHEIPWLSRLERREGGGVPARLASLLAPATAFGLYFAIQNTVFKGRLEWVGMLWVFWMLALVAGLALKLGFGGALSQMLAIALLAQGMAFRLLSFVPEVNNYPFSLGWSEASRYYYASLLFSEHLYGQDLPLSFLHPTRYFLQSIPFLMDGVPLWFHRLWQVILWIGTTALTSALLARRLRLETRLLGWLLAMWFFLYLFQGAVYYHLQVCIWIVFLGVSPRRPWQTLGAVLLASIWAGMSRVNWFPIPAMLAVGLTLLEVPVGSRSAGVTRIRLRYLLWPAVWLVAGTAAAFASQTAYIYLSGNSDNIAAFGSSFTSDLLWERLWSNATFPLGILPGILLVSAPMVAIIIQYGVTKGRTLDPLRWLGLVGMLVVLFAGGLVVSVKIGGGGDLHNMDGYMTLLGVVCAYLFFDRAAAEAAVGPSFRAHYALALFAMLVPISFAIQAVKPGPSLDHERASEALNALQRFTRTTVEDGGQVLFIDQRHLLTVGLVRDAPLVSEYELLTLMEMAMSDNQPYLQQFYENLEGHRFDAIIAGGQPVSYKSGTPFDQENNVWAERISPYIRC
;
A
#
# COMPACT_ATOMS: atom_id res chain seq x y z
N MET A 1 39.35 -30.57 24.79
CA MET A 1 38.52 -29.34 24.72
C MET A 1 38.44 -28.91 23.27
N LYS A 2 37.29 -29.09 22.58
CA LYS A 2 37.10 -28.56 21.21
C LYS A 2 37.14 -27.04 21.27
N GLN A 3 38.10 -26.39 20.59
CA GLN A 3 38.19 -24.94 20.46
C GLN A 3 36.82 -24.37 20.09
N ALA A 4 36.27 -23.55 20.95
CA ALA A 4 35.06 -22.80 20.65
C ALA A 4 35.41 -21.83 19.53
N ALA A 5 34.98 -22.14 18.28
CA ALA A 5 35.29 -21.27 17.16
C ALA A 5 34.57 -19.93 17.32
N ALA A 6 35.26 -18.85 17.04
CA ALA A 6 34.74 -17.48 17.08
C ALA A 6 33.51 -17.33 16.18
N LEU A 7 32.56 -16.48 16.59
CA LEU A 7 31.42 -16.10 15.77
C LEU A 7 31.88 -15.37 14.52
N SER A 8 31.27 -15.69 13.37
CA SER A 8 31.53 -14.94 12.15
C SER A 8 31.13 -13.46 12.30
N ARG A 9 31.77 -12.55 11.56
CA ARG A 9 31.39 -11.13 11.53
C ARG A 9 29.92 -10.95 11.16
N SER A 10 29.41 -11.76 10.24
CA SER A 10 28.02 -11.77 9.82
C SER A 10 27.06 -12.16 10.95
N SER A 11 27.36 -13.23 11.69
CA SER A 11 26.54 -13.66 12.84
C SER A 11 26.52 -12.61 13.96
N ARG A 12 27.64 -11.92 14.20
CA ARG A 12 27.69 -10.83 15.17
C ARG A 12 26.79 -9.67 14.77
N TRP A 13 26.87 -9.23 13.53
CA TRP A 13 26.02 -8.17 12.99
C TRP A 13 24.54 -8.55 13.05
N PHE A 14 24.23 -9.81 12.81
CA PHE A 14 22.85 -10.31 12.94
C PHE A 14 22.34 -10.17 14.38
N TRP A 15 23.09 -10.68 15.37
CA TRP A 15 22.69 -10.60 16.76
C TRP A 15 22.67 -9.16 17.30
N GLN A 16 23.57 -8.31 16.86
CA GLN A 16 23.47 -6.87 17.12
C GLN A 16 22.19 -6.27 16.57
N GLY A 17 21.82 -6.61 15.33
CA GLY A 17 20.59 -6.19 14.72
C GLY A 17 19.34 -6.65 15.49
N VAL A 18 19.28 -7.92 15.90
CA VAL A 18 18.20 -8.46 16.74
C VAL A 18 18.09 -7.69 18.05
N ALA A 19 19.20 -7.48 18.74
CA ALA A 19 19.21 -6.75 20.03
C ALA A 19 18.75 -5.29 19.85
N MET A 20 19.22 -4.59 18.82
CA MET A 20 18.81 -3.21 18.52
C MET A 20 17.32 -3.12 18.20
N CYS A 21 16.78 -3.99 17.34
CA CYS A 21 15.35 -4.05 17.04
C CYS A 21 14.52 -4.33 18.28
N THR A 22 14.96 -5.29 19.12
CA THR A 22 14.28 -5.61 20.38
C THR A 22 14.21 -4.40 21.31
N ILE A 23 15.31 -3.67 21.47
CA ILE A 23 15.33 -2.46 22.31
C ILE A 23 14.37 -1.41 21.79
N VAL A 24 14.43 -1.10 20.50
CA VAL A 24 13.57 -0.06 19.88
C VAL A 24 12.09 -0.42 19.99
N ILE A 25 11.72 -1.65 19.60
CA ILE A 25 10.32 -2.10 19.68
C ILE A 25 9.84 -2.10 21.13
N THR A 26 10.67 -2.54 22.09
CA THR A 26 10.31 -2.59 23.50
C THR A 26 10.09 -1.19 24.09
N ILE A 27 10.95 -0.22 23.75
CA ILE A 27 10.80 1.18 24.20
C ILE A 27 9.49 1.78 23.66
N LEU A 28 9.21 1.59 22.37
CA LEU A 28 7.97 2.07 21.76
C LEU A 28 6.74 1.41 22.38
N ALA A 29 6.79 0.10 22.60
CA ALA A 29 5.70 -0.66 23.22
C ALA A 29 5.47 -0.23 24.68
N ALA A 30 6.53 -0.05 25.47
CA ALA A 30 6.41 0.40 26.85
C ALA A 30 5.81 1.81 26.92
N ARG A 31 6.21 2.73 26.04
CA ARG A 31 5.63 4.09 25.94
C ARG A 31 4.15 4.04 25.59
N SER A 32 3.77 3.33 24.53
CA SER A 32 2.37 3.18 24.11
C SER A 32 1.52 2.55 25.24
N THR A 33 1.99 1.48 25.85
CA THR A 33 1.28 0.82 26.98
C THR A 33 1.13 1.75 28.17
N SER A 34 2.16 2.55 28.51
CA SER A 34 2.07 3.51 29.62
C SER A 34 1.01 4.59 29.36
N GLN A 35 0.88 5.07 28.12
CA GLN A 35 -0.14 6.06 27.73
C GLN A 35 -1.56 5.50 27.90
N VAL A 36 -1.79 4.24 27.52
CA VAL A 36 -3.09 3.57 27.74
C VAL A 36 -3.43 3.47 29.24
N LEU A 37 -2.43 3.28 30.08
CA LEU A 37 -2.64 3.08 31.52
C LEU A 37 -2.76 4.38 32.33
N THR A 38 -2.41 5.54 31.78
CA THR A 38 -2.48 6.83 32.51
C THR A 38 -3.90 7.21 32.97
N GLY A 39 -4.94 6.62 32.35
CA GLY A 39 -6.35 6.81 32.77
C GLY A 39 -6.91 5.76 33.73
N TYR A 40 -6.09 4.77 34.18
CA TYR A 40 -6.55 3.67 35.02
C TYR A 40 -5.72 3.55 36.30
N THR A 41 -6.42 3.34 37.45
CA THR A 41 -5.78 2.93 38.69
C THR A 41 -5.47 1.43 38.62
N VAL A 42 -4.27 1.07 38.19
CA VAL A 42 -3.86 -0.34 38.04
C VAL A 42 -2.79 -0.67 39.06
N ASP A 43 -3.02 -1.72 39.88
CA ASP A 43 -1.95 -2.32 40.66
C ASP A 43 -0.98 -3.06 39.73
N LEU A 44 0.10 -2.36 39.34
CA LEU A 44 1.09 -2.88 38.38
C LEU A 44 1.74 -4.18 38.87
N LEU A 45 1.95 -4.33 40.18
CA LEU A 45 2.69 -5.48 40.73
C LEU A 45 1.90 -6.79 40.73
N ARG A 46 0.56 -6.70 40.77
CA ARG A 46 -0.33 -7.89 40.88
C ARG A 46 -1.19 -8.10 39.61
N SER A 47 -0.90 -7.40 38.53
CA SER A 47 -1.71 -7.47 37.31
C SER A 47 -0.93 -8.02 36.11
N LYS A 48 -1.67 -8.43 35.07
CA LYS A 48 -1.11 -8.78 33.77
C LYS A 48 -0.23 -7.66 33.13
N TRP A 49 -0.48 -6.41 33.49
CA TRP A 49 0.30 -5.26 33.04
C TRP A 49 1.69 -5.25 33.69
N GLY A 50 1.79 -5.63 34.98
CA GLY A 50 3.09 -5.79 35.64
C GLY A 50 3.95 -6.89 35.00
N LEU A 51 3.33 -8.01 34.62
CA LEU A 51 4.02 -9.07 33.87
C LEU A 51 4.50 -8.58 32.50
N LEU A 52 3.69 -7.77 31.81
CA LEU A 52 4.06 -7.18 30.53
C LEU A 52 5.26 -6.21 30.69
N PHE A 53 5.22 -5.29 31.66
CA PHE A 53 6.34 -4.38 31.94
C PHE A 53 7.59 -5.12 32.40
N GLY A 54 7.44 -6.19 33.19
CA GLY A 54 8.53 -7.11 33.54
C GLY A 54 9.15 -7.75 32.29
N GLY A 55 8.32 -8.17 31.34
CA GLY A 55 8.75 -8.65 30.03
C GLY A 55 9.50 -7.59 29.21
N TYR A 56 9.02 -6.34 29.19
CA TYR A 56 9.71 -5.21 28.56
C TYR A 56 11.08 -4.97 29.19
N PHE A 57 11.15 -4.88 30.51
CA PHE A 57 12.40 -4.69 31.22
C PHE A 57 13.41 -5.81 30.94
N LEU A 58 12.96 -7.06 31.03
CA LEU A 58 13.79 -8.23 30.75
C LEU A 58 14.30 -8.24 29.31
N SER A 59 13.45 -7.87 28.34
CA SER A 59 13.82 -7.79 26.92
C SER A 59 14.94 -6.76 26.68
N ILE A 60 14.84 -5.58 27.30
CA ILE A 60 15.89 -4.55 27.23
C ILE A 60 17.15 -5.03 27.93
N ALA A 61 17.05 -5.55 29.15
CA ALA A 61 18.20 -6.01 29.92
C ALA A 61 18.99 -7.11 29.19
N LEU A 62 18.30 -8.12 28.66
CA LEU A 62 18.91 -9.19 27.87
C LEU A 62 19.53 -8.68 26.57
N SER A 63 18.89 -7.72 25.89
CA SER A 63 19.42 -7.14 24.65
C SER A 63 20.67 -6.29 24.91
N VAL A 64 20.67 -5.48 25.96
CA VAL A 64 21.84 -4.70 26.36
C VAL A 64 22.99 -5.62 26.79
N TRP A 65 22.69 -6.62 27.62
CA TRP A 65 23.66 -7.65 28.00
C TRP A 65 24.26 -8.33 26.75
N LEU A 66 23.43 -8.74 25.80
CA LEU A 66 23.91 -9.35 24.55
C LEU A 66 24.82 -8.42 23.76
N LEU A 67 24.48 -7.12 23.63
CA LEU A 67 25.33 -6.13 22.95
C LEU A 67 26.68 -5.96 23.65
N VAL A 68 26.71 -5.93 24.99
CA VAL A 68 27.96 -5.85 25.79
C VAL A 68 28.80 -7.09 25.57
N VAL A 69 28.21 -8.28 25.63
CA VAL A 69 28.92 -9.56 25.42
C VAL A 69 29.47 -9.63 23.99
N LEU A 70 28.69 -9.24 22.97
CA LEU A 70 29.13 -9.20 21.57
C LEU A 70 30.26 -8.20 21.33
N ARG A 71 30.38 -7.13 22.13
CA ARG A 71 31.50 -6.19 22.06
C ARG A 71 32.77 -6.70 22.74
N ARG A 72 32.61 -7.33 23.94
CA ARG A 72 33.74 -7.76 24.78
C ARG A 72 34.34 -9.10 24.38
N SER A 73 33.51 -10.04 23.88
CA SER A 73 33.93 -11.40 23.62
C SER A 73 33.85 -11.75 22.13
N HIS A 74 34.97 -12.28 21.59
CA HIS A 74 34.99 -12.85 20.23
C HIS A 74 34.39 -14.24 20.19
N GLU A 75 34.40 -14.97 21.31
CA GLU A 75 33.87 -16.33 21.44
C GLU A 75 32.67 -16.33 22.37
N ILE A 76 31.51 -16.72 21.86
CA ILE A 76 30.28 -16.93 22.60
C ILE A 76 29.82 -18.37 22.35
N PRO A 77 30.25 -19.33 23.20
CA PRO A 77 30.13 -20.76 22.88
C PRO A 77 28.70 -21.23 22.61
N TRP A 78 27.72 -20.71 23.35
CA TRP A 78 26.32 -21.09 23.15
C TRP A 78 25.75 -20.58 21.84
N LEU A 79 26.07 -19.34 21.42
CA LEU A 79 25.65 -18.76 20.13
C LEU A 79 26.33 -19.51 18.98
N SER A 80 27.61 -19.81 19.08
CA SER A 80 28.32 -20.54 18.03
C SER A 80 27.82 -21.98 17.88
N ARG A 81 27.36 -22.63 18.98
CA ARG A 81 26.69 -23.93 18.92
C ARG A 81 25.33 -23.84 18.23
N LEU A 82 24.55 -22.81 18.55
CA LEU A 82 23.24 -22.58 17.93
C LEU A 82 23.39 -22.35 16.42
N GLU A 83 24.33 -21.51 15.98
CA GLU A 83 24.59 -21.21 14.57
C GLU A 83 24.99 -22.45 13.77
N ARG A 84 25.83 -23.32 14.35
CA ARG A 84 26.33 -24.55 13.69
C ARG A 84 25.38 -25.73 13.78
N ARG A 85 24.32 -25.61 14.57
CA ARG A 85 23.38 -26.74 14.74
C ARG A 85 22.74 -27.07 13.40
N GLU A 86 22.90 -28.30 12.98
CA GLU A 86 22.20 -28.88 11.83
C GLU A 86 20.73 -29.10 12.16
N GLY A 87 19.90 -29.21 11.14
CA GLY A 87 18.47 -29.44 11.31
C GLY A 87 18.17 -30.81 11.93
N GLY A 88 17.03 -30.90 12.59
CA GLY A 88 16.53 -32.15 13.15
C GLY A 88 15.99 -33.11 12.09
N GLY A 89 15.61 -34.33 12.53
CA GLY A 89 14.93 -35.31 11.70
C GLY A 89 13.54 -34.85 11.24
N VAL A 90 12.87 -35.69 10.43
CA VAL A 90 11.55 -35.37 9.86
C VAL A 90 10.51 -34.88 10.89
N PRO A 91 10.37 -35.51 12.07
CA PRO A 91 9.41 -35.04 13.07
C PRO A 91 9.72 -33.62 13.56
N ALA A 92 11.00 -33.28 13.77
CA ALA A 92 11.41 -31.94 14.20
C ALA A 92 11.15 -30.90 13.11
N ARG A 93 11.32 -31.23 11.83
CA ARG A 93 11.00 -30.34 10.69
C ARG A 93 9.51 -30.07 10.62
N LEU A 94 8.67 -31.11 10.73
CA LEU A 94 7.22 -30.98 10.72
C LEU A 94 6.74 -30.12 11.90
N ALA A 95 7.22 -30.38 13.12
CA ALA A 95 6.90 -29.59 14.30
C ALA A 95 7.33 -28.12 14.14
N SER A 96 8.49 -27.86 13.53
CA SER A 96 8.97 -26.50 13.33
C SER A 96 8.19 -25.72 12.25
N LEU A 97 7.57 -26.37 11.27
CA LEU A 97 6.66 -25.74 10.31
C LEU A 97 5.39 -25.21 10.98
N LEU A 98 4.95 -25.82 12.07
CA LEU A 98 3.79 -25.34 12.83
C LEU A 98 4.12 -24.10 13.67
N ALA A 99 5.41 -23.82 13.94
CA ALA A 99 5.79 -22.73 14.84
C ALA A 99 5.31 -21.34 14.39
N PRO A 100 5.42 -20.92 13.11
CA PRO A 100 4.86 -19.64 12.66
C PRO A 100 3.33 -19.59 12.78
N ALA A 101 2.62 -20.69 12.49
CA ALA A 101 1.17 -20.76 12.62
C ALA A 101 0.74 -20.70 14.09
N THR A 102 1.43 -21.42 14.97
CA THR A 102 1.20 -21.37 16.43
C THR A 102 1.47 -19.96 16.97
N ALA A 103 2.57 -19.32 16.55
CA ALA A 103 2.89 -17.95 16.93
C ALA A 103 1.80 -16.98 16.48
N PHE A 104 1.27 -17.15 15.27
CA PHE A 104 0.16 -16.36 14.74
C PHE A 104 -1.13 -16.56 15.58
N GLY A 105 -1.49 -17.80 15.91
CA GLY A 105 -2.64 -18.10 16.78
C GLY A 105 -2.47 -17.54 18.19
N LEU A 106 -1.27 -17.68 18.79
CA LEU A 106 -0.95 -17.13 20.12
C LEU A 106 -1.03 -15.60 20.15
N TYR A 107 -0.66 -14.93 19.07
CA TYR A 107 -0.83 -13.47 18.96
C TYR A 107 -2.30 -13.08 19.23
N PHE A 108 -3.26 -13.69 18.53
CA PHE A 108 -4.68 -13.40 18.71
C PHE A 108 -5.22 -13.87 20.07
N ALA A 109 -4.74 -15.01 20.55
CA ALA A 109 -5.10 -15.49 21.89
C ALA A 109 -4.67 -14.47 22.97
N ILE A 110 -3.45 -13.97 22.91
CA ILE A 110 -2.94 -12.94 23.83
C ILE A 110 -3.75 -11.64 23.70
N GLN A 111 -3.99 -11.16 22.47
CA GLN A 111 -4.76 -9.95 22.21
C GLN A 111 -6.18 -10.04 22.77
N ASN A 112 -6.90 -11.12 22.49
CA ASN A 112 -8.33 -11.22 22.74
C ASN A 112 -8.65 -11.73 24.15
N THR A 113 -7.86 -12.69 24.68
CA THR A 113 -8.14 -13.31 25.99
C THR A 113 -7.40 -12.60 27.12
N VAL A 114 -6.09 -12.38 26.97
CA VAL A 114 -5.27 -11.79 28.03
C VAL A 114 -5.52 -10.29 28.16
N PHE A 115 -5.40 -9.55 27.05
CA PHE A 115 -5.55 -8.09 27.06
C PHE A 115 -6.95 -7.60 26.68
N LYS A 116 -7.84 -8.47 26.18
CA LYS A 116 -9.22 -8.15 25.80
C LYS A 116 -9.29 -6.93 24.86
N GLY A 117 -8.42 -6.88 23.86
CA GLY A 117 -8.32 -5.79 22.88
C GLY A 117 -7.73 -4.47 23.40
N ARG A 118 -7.35 -4.37 24.68
CA ARG A 118 -6.87 -3.11 25.30
C ARG A 118 -5.40 -2.78 25.02
N LEU A 119 -4.61 -3.73 24.55
CA LEU A 119 -3.21 -3.49 24.17
C LEU A 119 -3.19 -2.93 22.76
N GLU A 120 -2.68 -1.70 22.63
CA GLU A 120 -2.55 -1.04 21.32
C GLU A 120 -1.62 -1.81 20.37
N TRP A 121 -1.70 -1.49 19.10
CA TRP A 121 -0.96 -2.16 18.03
C TRP A 121 0.57 -2.12 18.25
N VAL A 122 1.11 -1.06 18.86
CA VAL A 122 2.56 -0.96 19.17
C VAL A 122 2.97 -1.97 20.27
N GLY A 123 2.16 -2.12 21.31
CA GLY A 123 2.37 -3.16 22.32
C GLY A 123 2.24 -4.56 21.73
N MET A 124 1.29 -4.76 20.82
CA MET A 124 1.11 -6.00 20.09
C MET A 124 2.24 -6.27 19.09
N LEU A 125 2.92 -5.25 18.55
CA LEU A 125 4.13 -5.41 17.73
C LEU A 125 5.28 -6.03 18.53
N TRP A 126 5.41 -5.71 19.84
CA TRP A 126 6.38 -6.38 20.69
C TRP A 126 6.04 -7.87 20.90
N VAL A 127 4.76 -8.19 21.15
CA VAL A 127 4.30 -9.59 21.24
C VAL A 127 4.61 -10.34 19.94
N PHE A 128 4.27 -9.77 18.81
CA PHE A 128 4.58 -10.31 17.48
C PHE A 128 6.08 -10.58 17.33
N TRP A 129 6.92 -9.61 17.66
CA TRP A 129 8.37 -9.72 17.56
C TRP A 129 8.91 -10.88 18.40
N MET A 130 8.48 -11.00 19.66
CA MET A 130 8.89 -12.10 20.54
C MET A 130 8.46 -13.47 20.00
N LEU A 131 7.23 -13.58 19.53
CA LEU A 131 6.72 -14.81 18.93
C LEU A 131 7.46 -15.14 17.61
N ALA A 132 7.80 -14.16 16.81
CA ALA A 132 8.58 -14.36 15.59
C ALA A 132 10.02 -14.81 15.86
N LEU A 133 10.66 -14.31 16.92
CA LEU A 133 11.97 -14.81 17.38
C LEU A 133 11.90 -16.29 17.77
N VAL A 134 10.88 -16.67 18.52
CA VAL A 134 10.66 -18.08 18.93
C VAL A 134 10.38 -18.96 17.69
N ALA A 135 9.53 -18.50 16.77
CA ALA A 135 9.23 -19.22 15.53
C ALA A 135 10.47 -19.37 14.65
N GLY A 136 11.27 -18.30 14.49
CA GLY A 136 12.53 -18.34 13.74
C GLY A 136 13.56 -19.31 14.36
N LEU A 137 13.63 -19.36 15.70
CA LEU A 137 14.46 -20.32 16.41
C LEU A 137 13.96 -21.76 16.20
N ALA A 138 12.66 -22.00 16.29
CA ALA A 138 12.07 -23.31 16.04
C ALA A 138 12.36 -23.80 14.60
N LEU A 139 12.20 -22.91 13.61
CA LEU A 139 12.57 -23.21 12.20
C LEU A 139 14.07 -23.56 12.09
N LYS A 140 14.96 -22.82 12.77
CA LYS A 140 16.40 -23.14 12.79
C LYS A 140 16.67 -24.51 13.37
N LEU A 141 16.00 -24.89 14.46
CA LEU A 141 16.17 -26.18 15.11
C LEU A 141 15.64 -27.33 14.23
N GLY A 142 14.58 -27.10 13.46
CA GLY A 142 14.01 -28.09 12.55
C GLY A 142 14.78 -28.25 11.23
N PHE A 143 15.09 -27.13 10.56
CA PHE A 143 15.65 -27.14 9.22
C PHE A 143 17.16 -26.90 9.15
N GLY A 144 17.78 -26.36 10.19
CA GLY A 144 19.17 -25.90 10.12
C GLY A 144 19.29 -24.59 9.33
N GLY A 145 20.37 -24.41 8.60
CA GLY A 145 20.62 -23.20 7.83
C GLY A 145 20.99 -21.96 8.65
N ALA A 146 20.99 -20.78 8.07
CA ALA A 146 21.28 -19.53 8.78
C ALA A 146 20.08 -19.06 9.60
N LEU A 147 20.29 -18.70 10.86
CA LEU A 147 19.21 -18.20 11.73
C LEU A 147 18.57 -16.93 11.18
N SER A 148 19.36 -16.05 10.52
CA SER A 148 18.86 -14.86 9.86
C SER A 148 17.83 -15.16 8.76
N GLN A 149 18.03 -16.23 8.00
CA GLN A 149 17.06 -16.67 6.99
C GLN A 149 15.79 -17.25 7.63
N MET A 150 15.95 -18.05 8.69
CA MET A 150 14.81 -18.64 9.40
C MET A 150 13.95 -17.56 10.08
N LEU A 151 14.59 -16.54 10.67
CA LEU A 151 13.87 -15.40 11.22
C LEU A 151 13.17 -14.58 10.13
N ALA A 152 13.82 -14.34 8.98
CA ALA A 152 13.18 -13.65 7.86
C ALA A 152 11.95 -14.41 7.34
N ILE A 153 12.03 -15.75 7.23
CA ILE A 153 10.88 -16.61 6.88
C ILE A 153 9.76 -16.44 7.90
N ALA A 154 10.06 -16.54 9.21
CA ALA A 154 9.06 -16.40 10.26
C ALA A 154 8.37 -15.04 10.24
N LEU A 155 9.13 -13.96 10.10
CA LEU A 155 8.63 -12.58 10.04
C LEU A 155 7.74 -12.36 8.81
N LEU A 156 8.24 -12.67 7.62
CA LEU A 156 7.53 -12.38 6.38
C LEU A 156 6.31 -13.28 6.20
N ALA A 157 6.38 -14.56 6.56
CA ALA A 157 5.23 -15.46 6.50
C ALA A 157 4.09 -14.99 7.42
N GLN A 158 4.40 -14.61 8.66
CA GLN A 158 3.40 -14.07 9.58
C GLN A 158 2.89 -12.70 9.10
N GLY A 159 3.76 -11.81 8.63
CA GLY A 159 3.35 -10.53 8.04
C GLY A 159 2.39 -10.71 6.85
N MET A 160 2.66 -11.68 5.97
CA MET A 160 1.76 -12.07 4.89
C MET A 160 0.41 -12.56 5.42
N ALA A 161 0.41 -13.41 6.46
CA ALA A 161 -0.81 -13.91 7.07
C ALA A 161 -1.68 -12.76 7.64
N PHE A 162 -1.07 -11.78 8.33
CA PHE A 162 -1.78 -10.59 8.80
C PHE A 162 -2.37 -9.79 7.64
N ARG A 163 -1.58 -9.55 6.58
CA ARG A 163 -2.08 -8.78 5.44
C ARG A 163 -3.22 -9.48 4.71
N LEU A 164 -3.14 -10.80 4.49
CA LEU A 164 -4.21 -11.57 3.88
C LEU A 164 -5.46 -11.61 4.76
N LEU A 165 -5.29 -11.78 6.09
CA LEU A 165 -6.41 -11.76 7.04
C LEU A 165 -7.16 -10.42 7.04
N SER A 166 -6.48 -9.29 6.80
CA SER A 166 -7.13 -7.98 6.76
C SER A 166 -8.18 -7.81 5.67
N PHE A 167 -8.15 -8.64 4.63
CA PHE A 167 -9.14 -8.64 3.54
C PHE A 167 -10.36 -9.53 3.80
N VAL A 168 -10.28 -10.46 4.76
CA VAL A 168 -11.38 -11.42 5.01
C VAL A 168 -12.71 -10.73 5.36
N PRO A 169 -12.74 -9.70 6.22
CA PRO A 169 -13.98 -9.01 6.54
C PRO A 169 -14.61 -8.25 5.37
N GLU A 170 -13.83 -7.93 4.33
CA GLU A 170 -14.33 -7.20 3.16
C GLU A 170 -15.23 -8.08 2.27
N VAL A 171 -15.08 -9.42 2.34
CA VAL A 171 -15.84 -10.35 1.48
C VAL A 171 -17.09 -10.84 2.22
N ASN A 172 -18.20 -10.15 2.03
CA ASN A 172 -19.48 -10.47 2.65
C ASN A 172 -20.66 -10.02 1.78
N ASN A 173 -21.88 -10.42 2.14
CA ASN A 173 -23.13 -10.10 1.43
C ASN A 173 -23.94 -8.96 2.08
N TYR A 174 -23.32 -8.15 2.94
CA TYR A 174 -24.01 -6.99 3.49
C TYR A 174 -24.45 -6.05 2.37
N PRO A 175 -25.74 -5.69 2.28
CA PRO A 175 -26.27 -5.03 1.08
C PRO A 175 -25.77 -3.60 0.90
N PHE A 176 -25.49 -2.87 1.97
CA PHE A 176 -25.04 -1.50 1.90
C PHE A 176 -23.51 -1.38 1.81
N SER A 177 -23.05 -0.22 1.39
CA SER A 177 -21.62 0.09 1.26
C SER A 177 -20.87 -0.08 2.58
N LEU A 178 -19.74 -0.76 2.56
CA LEU A 178 -18.84 -0.92 3.72
C LEU A 178 -17.85 0.25 3.87
N GLY A 179 -17.79 1.12 2.90
CA GLY A 179 -16.90 2.28 2.89
C GLY A 179 -17.38 3.36 1.94
N TRP A 180 -16.97 4.58 2.19
CA TRP A 180 -17.46 5.78 1.52
C TRP A 180 -17.50 5.70 -0.02
N SER A 181 -16.49 5.11 -0.65
CA SER A 181 -16.41 5.04 -2.12
C SER A 181 -16.77 3.66 -2.70
N GLU A 182 -17.31 2.73 -1.92
CA GLU A 182 -17.54 1.37 -2.42
C GLU A 182 -18.68 1.33 -3.44
N ALA A 183 -19.79 1.96 -3.13
CA ALA A 183 -20.95 2.05 -4.02
C ALA A 183 -20.59 2.66 -5.38
N SER A 184 -19.86 3.77 -5.33
CA SER A 184 -19.36 4.46 -6.53
C SER A 184 -18.46 3.58 -7.39
N ARG A 185 -17.58 2.79 -6.78
CA ARG A 185 -16.67 1.91 -7.53
C ARG A 185 -17.40 0.87 -8.37
N TYR A 186 -18.42 0.23 -7.81
CA TYR A 186 -19.20 -0.76 -8.55
C TYR A 186 -20.07 -0.09 -9.62
N TYR A 187 -20.68 1.05 -9.30
CA TYR A 187 -21.40 1.85 -10.27
C TYR A 187 -20.52 2.25 -11.47
N TYR A 188 -19.35 2.86 -11.23
CA TYR A 188 -18.47 3.25 -12.34
C TYR A 188 -17.94 2.05 -13.14
N ALA A 189 -17.69 0.92 -12.49
CA ALA A 189 -17.29 -0.29 -13.19
C ALA A 189 -18.42 -0.84 -14.10
N SER A 190 -19.67 -0.66 -13.71
CA SER A 190 -20.84 -1.12 -14.47
C SER A 190 -21.11 -0.26 -15.71
N LEU A 191 -20.60 0.98 -15.78
CA LEU A 191 -20.81 1.88 -16.94
C LEU A 191 -20.26 1.31 -18.25
N LEU A 192 -19.29 0.38 -18.20
CA LEU A 192 -18.83 -0.36 -19.39
C LEU A 192 -19.91 -1.30 -19.97
N PHE A 193 -20.98 -1.55 -19.23
CA PHE A 193 -22.11 -2.38 -19.59
C PHE A 193 -23.44 -1.63 -19.40
N SER A 194 -23.42 -0.29 -19.53
CA SER A 194 -24.54 0.58 -19.18
C SER A 194 -25.79 0.31 -20.00
N GLU A 195 -25.66 0.05 -21.30
CA GLU A 195 -26.76 -0.30 -22.18
C GLU A 195 -27.44 -1.62 -21.73
N HIS A 196 -26.64 -2.64 -21.38
CA HIS A 196 -27.14 -3.93 -20.90
C HIS A 196 -27.79 -3.84 -19.51
N LEU A 197 -27.17 -3.11 -18.59
CA LEU A 197 -27.61 -3.06 -17.18
C LEU A 197 -28.74 -2.05 -16.94
N TYR A 198 -28.72 -0.93 -17.68
CA TYR A 198 -29.61 0.21 -17.42
C TYR A 198 -30.48 0.60 -18.63
N GLY A 199 -30.28 -0.04 -19.79
CA GLY A 199 -30.95 0.34 -21.04
C GLY A 199 -30.58 1.71 -21.56
N GLN A 200 -29.45 2.28 -21.16
CA GLN A 200 -28.97 3.61 -21.50
C GLN A 200 -27.49 3.56 -21.90
N ASP A 201 -27.11 4.30 -22.93
CA ASP A 201 -25.71 4.54 -23.27
C ASP A 201 -25.19 5.72 -22.44
N LEU A 202 -24.37 5.43 -21.44
CA LEU A 202 -23.88 6.39 -20.47
C LEU A 202 -22.39 6.67 -20.65
N PRO A 203 -21.94 7.92 -20.42
CA PRO A 203 -20.53 8.25 -20.41
C PRO A 203 -19.75 7.39 -19.41
N LEU A 204 -18.55 6.96 -19.80
CA LEU A 204 -17.65 6.23 -18.90
C LEU A 204 -17.14 7.14 -17.79
N SER A 205 -16.68 6.57 -16.68
CA SER A 205 -16.13 7.35 -15.57
C SER A 205 -14.98 8.25 -16.01
N PHE A 206 -15.00 9.52 -15.62
CA PHE A 206 -13.89 10.41 -15.83
C PHE A 206 -12.76 10.23 -14.81
N LEU A 207 -13.06 9.67 -13.63
CA LEU A 207 -12.07 9.34 -12.60
C LEU A 207 -11.57 7.90 -12.77
N HIS A 208 -10.26 7.71 -12.84
CA HIS A 208 -9.58 6.42 -12.80
C HIS A 208 -10.13 5.32 -13.74
N PRO A 209 -10.33 5.55 -15.04
CA PRO A 209 -11.00 4.59 -15.93
C PRO A 209 -10.39 3.19 -15.93
N THR A 210 -9.07 3.06 -15.90
CA THR A 210 -8.40 1.74 -15.87
C THR A 210 -8.69 0.93 -14.60
N ARG A 211 -9.01 1.60 -13.49
CA ARG A 211 -9.46 0.95 -12.26
C ARG A 211 -10.78 0.25 -12.47
N TYR A 212 -11.73 0.97 -13.04
CA TYR A 212 -13.08 0.46 -13.28
C TYR A 212 -13.11 -0.56 -14.40
N PHE A 213 -12.26 -0.43 -15.41
CA PHE A 213 -12.07 -1.46 -16.42
C PHE A 213 -11.70 -2.82 -15.81
N LEU A 214 -10.76 -2.88 -14.86
CA LEU A 214 -10.44 -4.13 -14.18
C LEU A 214 -11.54 -4.61 -13.23
N GLN A 215 -12.27 -3.69 -12.60
CA GLN A 215 -13.39 -4.02 -11.73
C GLN A 215 -14.65 -4.47 -12.49
N SER A 216 -14.77 -4.16 -13.77
CA SER A 216 -15.96 -4.49 -14.56
C SER A 216 -16.09 -5.97 -14.93
N ILE A 217 -15.02 -6.75 -14.80
CA ILE A 217 -15.00 -8.18 -15.23
C ILE A 217 -16.16 -9.01 -14.66
N PRO A 218 -16.59 -8.89 -13.39
CA PRO A 218 -17.76 -9.62 -12.90
C PRO A 218 -19.06 -9.31 -13.64
N PHE A 219 -19.21 -8.12 -14.23
CA PHE A 219 -20.41 -7.76 -15.00
C PHE A 219 -20.50 -8.42 -16.37
N LEU A 220 -19.49 -9.20 -16.78
CA LEU A 220 -19.61 -10.13 -17.91
C LEU A 220 -20.58 -11.29 -17.63
N MET A 221 -20.97 -11.47 -16.37
CA MET A 221 -21.89 -12.53 -15.92
C MET A 221 -23.09 -11.88 -15.24
N ASP A 222 -24.29 -12.26 -15.66
CA ASP A 222 -25.52 -11.74 -15.07
C ASP A 222 -25.79 -12.28 -13.66
N GLY A 223 -26.38 -11.45 -12.81
CA GLY A 223 -26.85 -11.85 -11.49
C GLY A 223 -25.77 -12.21 -10.48
N VAL A 224 -24.53 -11.77 -10.70
CA VAL A 224 -23.42 -12.02 -9.77
C VAL A 224 -23.68 -11.31 -8.43
N PRO A 225 -23.63 -12.02 -7.28
CA PRO A 225 -23.92 -11.43 -5.98
C PRO A 225 -22.82 -10.48 -5.52
N LEU A 226 -23.18 -9.53 -4.64
CA LEU A 226 -22.27 -8.47 -4.16
C LEU A 226 -20.98 -9.00 -3.53
N TRP A 227 -21.06 -10.13 -2.77
CA TRP A 227 -19.84 -10.72 -2.19
C TRP A 227 -18.81 -11.13 -3.25
N PHE A 228 -19.25 -11.51 -4.46
CA PHE A 228 -18.32 -11.87 -5.54
C PHE A 228 -17.62 -10.63 -6.12
N HIS A 229 -18.30 -9.50 -6.25
CA HIS A 229 -17.67 -8.23 -6.64
C HIS A 229 -16.61 -7.80 -5.60
N ARG A 230 -16.92 -7.97 -4.31
CA ARG A 230 -15.98 -7.75 -3.20
C ARG A 230 -14.79 -8.71 -3.26
N LEU A 231 -15.03 -9.99 -3.46
CA LEU A 231 -13.98 -10.99 -3.64
C LEU A 231 -13.09 -10.66 -4.85
N TRP A 232 -13.70 -10.26 -5.97
CA TRP A 232 -12.94 -9.85 -7.16
C TRP A 232 -12.02 -8.68 -6.87
N GLN A 233 -12.49 -7.67 -6.17
CA GLN A 233 -11.65 -6.56 -5.73
C GLN A 233 -10.48 -7.03 -4.85
N VAL A 234 -10.70 -7.94 -3.92
CA VAL A 234 -9.64 -8.54 -3.09
C VAL A 234 -8.65 -9.32 -3.95
N ILE A 235 -9.12 -10.10 -4.92
CA ILE A 235 -8.26 -10.81 -5.88
C ILE A 235 -7.41 -9.83 -6.69
N LEU A 236 -7.98 -8.72 -7.15
CA LEU A 236 -7.22 -7.68 -7.83
C LEU A 236 -6.11 -7.11 -6.94
N TRP A 237 -6.38 -6.75 -5.69
CA TRP A 237 -5.38 -6.24 -4.76
C TRP A 237 -4.26 -7.24 -4.49
N ILE A 238 -4.60 -8.46 -4.09
CA ILE A 238 -3.63 -9.49 -3.72
C ILE A 238 -2.87 -9.97 -4.95
N GLY A 239 -3.59 -10.33 -6.01
CA GLY A 239 -3.02 -10.95 -7.21
C GLY A 239 -2.08 -10.01 -7.96
N THR A 240 -2.48 -8.76 -8.15
CA THR A 240 -1.64 -7.79 -8.86
C THR A 240 -0.35 -7.47 -8.08
N THR A 241 -0.45 -7.26 -6.76
CA THR A 241 0.71 -6.98 -5.92
C THR A 241 1.64 -8.19 -5.83
N ALA A 242 1.09 -9.41 -5.74
CA ALA A 242 1.88 -10.63 -5.75
C ALA A 242 2.64 -10.82 -7.08
N LEU A 243 1.96 -10.56 -8.22
CA LEU A 243 2.59 -10.63 -9.54
C LEU A 243 3.70 -9.59 -9.69
N THR A 244 3.48 -8.34 -9.28
CA THR A 244 4.51 -7.29 -9.29
C THR A 244 5.74 -7.73 -8.49
N SER A 245 5.52 -8.30 -7.31
CA SER A 245 6.59 -8.75 -6.42
C SER A 245 7.37 -9.93 -7.00
N ALA A 246 6.66 -10.87 -7.62
CA ALA A 246 7.27 -12.00 -8.31
C ALA A 246 8.08 -11.56 -9.55
N LEU A 247 7.58 -10.58 -10.31
CA LEU A 247 8.29 -10.02 -11.47
C LEU A 247 9.59 -9.31 -11.05
N LEU A 248 9.59 -8.56 -9.95
CA LEU A 248 10.81 -7.97 -9.40
C LEU A 248 11.82 -9.06 -9.00
N ALA A 249 11.38 -10.07 -8.25
CA ALA A 249 12.23 -11.18 -7.82
C ALA A 249 12.81 -11.94 -9.01
N ARG A 250 12.01 -12.19 -10.06
CA ARG A 250 12.46 -12.82 -11.31
C ARG A 250 13.52 -11.96 -12.04
N ARG A 251 13.33 -10.64 -12.05
CA ARG A 251 14.23 -9.70 -12.75
C ARG A 251 15.60 -9.64 -12.08
N LEU A 252 15.67 -9.67 -10.75
CA LEU A 252 16.94 -9.63 -10.01
C LEU A 252 17.78 -10.91 -10.14
N ARG A 253 17.19 -12.04 -10.57
CA ARG A 253 17.88 -13.32 -10.78
C ARG A 253 18.78 -13.68 -9.59
N LEU A 254 18.18 -13.79 -8.40
CA LEU A 254 18.90 -14.08 -7.17
C LEU A 254 19.46 -15.52 -7.18
N GLU A 255 20.52 -15.75 -6.39
CA GLU A 255 21.29 -17.01 -6.36
C GLU A 255 20.46 -18.22 -5.94
N THR A 256 19.51 -18.02 -5.04
CA THR A 256 18.62 -19.08 -4.56
C THR A 256 17.15 -18.73 -4.73
N ARG A 257 16.31 -19.74 -4.94
CA ARG A 257 14.85 -19.56 -5.00
C ARG A 257 14.30 -18.98 -3.69
N LEU A 258 14.90 -19.37 -2.55
CA LEU A 258 14.50 -18.85 -1.23
C LEU A 258 14.66 -17.34 -1.15
N LEU A 259 15.79 -16.79 -1.58
CA LEU A 259 15.99 -15.32 -1.60
C LEU A 259 14.98 -14.64 -2.52
N GLY A 260 14.63 -15.24 -3.65
CA GLY A 260 13.58 -14.74 -4.54
C GLY A 260 12.22 -14.68 -3.84
N TRP A 261 11.83 -15.72 -3.10
CA TRP A 261 10.59 -15.74 -2.33
C TRP A 261 10.59 -14.73 -1.18
N LEU A 262 11.70 -14.60 -0.45
CA LEU A 262 11.83 -13.61 0.63
C LEU A 262 11.71 -12.19 0.07
N LEU A 263 12.35 -11.90 -1.07
CA LEU A 263 12.21 -10.62 -1.74
C LEU A 263 10.76 -10.38 -2.19
N ALA A 264 10.11 -11.37 -2.79
CA ALA A 264 8.73 -11.24 -3.24
C ALA A 264 7.76 -10.98 -2.08
N MET A 265 7.87 -11.72 -0.97
CA MET A 265 7.06 -11.51 0.24
C MET A 265 7.31 -10.12 0.86
N TRP A 266 8.58 -9.72 0.93
CA TRP A 266 8.92 -8.38 1.44
C TRP A 266 8.35 -7.28 0.56
N PHE A 267 8.52 -7.35 -0.76
CA PHE A 267 8.06 -6.31 -1.68
C PHE A 267 6.53 -6.25 -1.74
N PHE A 268 5.85 -7.39 -1.63
CA PHE A 268 4.41 -7.47 -1.47
C PHE A 268 3.94 -6.66 -0.25
N LEU A 269 4.49 -6.94 0.93
CA LEU A 269 4.16 -6.21 2.15
C LEU A 269 4.52 -4.72 2.05
N TYR A 270 5.66 -4.42 1.44
CA TYR A 270 6.15 -3.07 1.25
C TYR A 270 5.20 -2.23 0.39
N LEU A 271 4.68 -2.75 -0.71
CA LEU A 271 3.76 -2.04 -1.59
C LEU A 271 2.40 -1.74 -0.93
N PHE A 272 2.00 -2.50 0.08
CA PHE A 272 0.77 -2.24 0.82
C PHE A 272 0.88 -1.15 1.89
N GLN A 273 2.05 -0.63 2.20
CA GLN A 273 2.21 0.50 3.12
C GLN A 273 1.66 1.81 2.55
N GLY A 274 1.79 2.01 1.25
CA GLY A 274 1.24 3.12 0.49
C GLY A 274 0.27 2.66 -0.59
N ALA A 275 -0.32 1.49 -0.44
CA ALA A 275 -1.37 0.90 -1.26
C ALA A 275 -1.30 1.25 -2.76
N VAL A 276 -0.27 0.76 -3.46
CA VAL A 276 -0.20 0.90 -4.92
C VAL A 276 -1.40 0.18 -5.55
N TYR A 277 -2.32 0.95 -6.12
CA TYR A 277 -3.58 0.42 -6.64
C TYR A 277 -3.36 -0.63 -7.73
N TYR A 278 -4.20 -1.66 -7.76
CA TYR A 278 -4.10 -2.79 -8.69
C TYR A 278 -4.03 -2.37 -10.17
N HIS A 279 -4.73 -1.33 -10.59
CA HIS A 279 -4.66 -0.83 -11.97
C HIS A 279 -3.31 -0.17 -12.29
N LEU A 280 -2.64 0.42 -11.31
CA LEU A 280 -1.32 1.03 -11.46
C LEU A 280 -0.21 -0.04 -11.50
N GLN A 281 -0.43 -1.19 -10.86
CA GLN A 281 0.47 -2.35 -10.94
C GLN A 281 0.66 -2.82 -12.39
N VAL A 282 -0.34 -2.67 -13.25
CA VAL A 282 -0.25 -3.03 -14.67
C VAL A 282 0.87 -2.26 -15.38
N CYS A 283 1.06 -0.96 -15.07
CA CYS A 283 2.17 -0.17 -15.58
C CYS A 283 3.52 -0.80 -15.20
N ILE A 284 3.65 -1.23 -13.93
CA ILE A 284 4.88 -1.84 -13.42
C ILE A 284 5.15 -3.17 -14.14
N TRP A 285 4.12 -3.98 -14.39
CA TRP A 285 4.29 -5.25 -15.12
C TRP A 285 4.80 -5.02 -16.54
N ILE A 286 4.19 -4.08 -17.27
CA ILE A 286 4.59 -3.75 -18.64
C ILE A 286 6.06 -3.33 -18.65
N VAL A 287 6.47 -2.48 -17.70
CA VAL A 287 7.86 -2.02 -17.59
C VAL A 287 8.80 -3.17 -17.20
N PHE A 288 8.47 -3.98 -16.19
CA PHE A 288 9.34 -5.08 -15.76
C PHE A 288 9.52 -6.16 -16.83
N LEU A 289 8.50 -6.43 -17.63
CA LEU A 289 8.54 -7.43 -18.70
C LEU A 289 9.15 -6.86 -19.99
N GLY A 290 8.84 -5.61 -20.33
CA GLY A 290 9.17 -5.03 -21.64
C GLY A 290 10.50 -4.29 -21.68
N VAL A 291 10.99 -3.74 -20.56
CA VAL A 291 12.24 -2.97 -20.55
C VAL A 291 13.45 -3.89 -20.72
N SER A 292 14.19 -3.63 -21.80
CA SER A 292 15.43 -4.31 -22.12
C SER A 292 16.53 -3.29 -22.46
N PRO A 293 17.60 -3.22 -21.63
CA PRO A 293 18.69 -2.26 -21.86
C PRO A 293 19.39 -2.42 -23.22
N ARG A 294 19.33 -3.63 -23.79
CA ARG A 294 19.96 -3.95 -25.10
C ARG A 294 19.07 -3.61 -26.30
N ARG A 295 17.78 -3.34 -26.07
CA ARG A 295 16.78 -3.10 -27.13
C ARG A 295 16.00 -1.84 -26.85
N PRO A 296 16.56 -0.65 -27.18
CA PRO A 296 15.97 0.63 -26.80
C PRO A 296 14.58 0.88 -27.42
N TRP A 297 14.33 0.38 -28.62
CA TRP A 297 13.00 0.47 -29.27
C TRP A 297 11.96 -0.42 -28.59
N GLN A 298 12.33 -1.62 -28.13
CA GLN A 298 11.44 -2.47 -27.32
C GLN A 298 11.09 -1.78 -26.00
N THR A 299 12.09 -1.14 -25.37
CA THR A 299 11.87 -0.34 -24.14
C THR A 299 10.95 0.84 -24.42
N LEU A 300 11.13 1.55 -25.54
CA LEU A 300 10.23 2.63 -25.93
C LEU A 300 8.78 2.13 -26.10
N GLY A 301 8.58 1.01 -26.80
CA GLY A 301 7.25 0.41 -26.94
C GLY A 301 6.61 0.05 -25.60
N ALA A 302 7.38 -0.54 -24.67
CA ALA A 302 6.90 -0.85 -23.33
C ALA A 302 6.57 0.43 -22.53
N VAL A 303 7.40 1.46 -22.60
CA VAL A 303 7.16 2.76 -21.96
C VAL A 303 5.90 3.40 -22.52
N LEU A 304 5.74 3.45 -23.83
CA LEU A 304 4.54 4.04 -24.46
C LEU A 304 3.27 3.30 -24.02
N LEU A 305 3.27 1.96 -24.07
CA LEU A 305 2.11 1.17 -23.65
C LEU A 305 1.77 1.38 -22.15
N ALA A 306 2.78 1.37 -21.28
CA ALA A 306 2.58 1.61 -19.85
C ALA A 306 2.14 3.06 -19.58
N SER A 307 2.64 4.03 -20.35
CA SER A 307 2.27 5.45 -20.21
C SER A 307 0.87 5.74 -20.73
N ILE A 308 0.41 5.09 -21.79
CA ILE A 308 -0.98 5.15 -22.26
C ILE A 308 -1.92 4.66 -21.15
N TRP A 309 -1.61 3.51 -20.54
CA TRP A 309 -2.38 2.99 -19.43
C TRP A 309 -2.35 3.93 -18.19
N ALA A 310 -1.19 4.51 -17.88
CA ALA A 310 -1.03 5.48 -16.80
C ALA A 310 -1.85 6.76 -17.03
N GLY A 311 -1.89 7.25 -18.27
CA GLY A 311 -2.68 8.42 -18.68
C GLY A 311 -4.18 8.25 -18.45
N MET A 312 -4.69 7.04 -18.68
CA MET A 312 -6.06 6.66 -18.35
C MET A 312 -6.26 6.26 -16.87
N SER A 313 -5.22 6.32 -16.04
CA SER A 313 -5.28 5.93 -14.64
C SER A 313 -5.29 7.13 -13.70
N ARG A 314 -4.16 7.81 -13.57
CA ARG A 314 -3.97 8.92 -12.62
C ARG A 314 -2.89 9.87 -13.11
N VAL A 315 -3.12 11.17 -12.95
CA VAL A 315 -2.19 12.23 -13.39
C VAL A 315 -0.80 12.10 -12.75
N ASN A 316 -0.73 11.78 -11.46
CA ASN A 316 0.55 11.59 -10.76
C ASN A 316 1.38 10.39 -11.27
N TRP A 317 0.76 9.51 -12.07
CA TRP A 317 1.45 8.36 -12.69
C TRP A 317 1.98 8.63 -14.09
N PHE A 318 1.72 9.76 -14.70
CA PHE A 318 2.16 10.06 -16.07
C PHE A 318 3.67 9.86 -16.30
N PRO A 319 4.57 10.37 -15.44
CA PRO A 319 6.00 10.17 -15.63
C PRO A 319 6.52 8.82 -15.11
N ILE A 320 5.76 8.11 -14.27
CA ILE A 320 6.28 6.97 -13.50
C ILE A 320 6.71 5.79 -14.37
N PRO A 321 5.97 5.34 -15.41
CA PRO A 321 6.43 4.26 -16.27
C PRO A 321 7.78 4.54 -16.92
N ALA A 322 7.96 5.76 -17.43
CA ALA A 322 9.22 6.20 -18.04
C ALA A 322 10.34 6.31 -17.00
N MET A 323 10.09 6.92 -15.84
CA MET A 323 11.06 7.00 -14.74
C MET A 323 11.48 5.63 -14.24
N LEU A 324 10.55 4.68 -14.13
CA LEU A 324 10.87 3.31 -13.72
C LEU A 324 11.75 2.61 -14.77
N ALA A 325 11.48 2.79 -16.07
CA ALA A 325 12.31 2.25 -17.15
C ALA A 325 13.72 2.86 -17.15
N VAL A 326 13.82 4.17 -16.93
CA VAL A 326 15.11 4.86 -16.74
C VAL A 326 15.83 4.35 -15.51
N GLY A 327 15.14 4.22 -14.36
CA GLY A 327 15.69 3.69 -13.12
C GLY A 327 16.29 2.29 -13.29
N LEU A 328 15.55 1.39 -13.95
CA LEU A 328 16.07 0.05 -14.29
C LEU A 328 17.32 0.13 -15.18
N THR A 329 17.33 1.01 -16.16
CA THR A 329 18.50 1.18 -17.05
C THR A 329 19.69 1.72 -16.27
N LEU A 330 19.49 2.71 -15.40
CA LEU A 330 20.55 3.23 -14.53
C LEU A 330 21.08 2.17 -13.55
N LEU A 331 20.27 1.18 -13.17
CA LEU A 331 20.69 0.08 -12.30
C LEU A 331 21.37 -1.05 -13.07
N GLU A 332 20.95 -1.34 -14.31
CA GLU A 332 21.37 -2.53 -15.07
C GLU A 332 22.46 -2.28 -16.10
N VAL A 333 22.71 -1.01 -16.50
CA VAL A 333 23.66 -0.66 -17.56
C VAL A 333 24.77 0.25 -17.01
N PRO A 334 26.04 -0.13 -17.15
CA PRO A 334 27.16 0.76 -16.85
C PRO A 334 27.29 1.85 -17.92
N VAL A 335 27.83 3.02 -17.54
CA VAL A 335 28.04 4.14 -18.49
C VAL A 335 29.16 3.83 -19.50
N GLY A 336 30.08 2.91 -19.15
CA GLY A 336 31.22 2.52 -19.97
C GLY A 336 32.55 3.13 -19.56
N SER A 337 33.64 2.61 -20.11
CA SER A 337 35.02 2.97 -19.69
C SER A 337 35.39 4.43 -19.93
N ARG A 338 36.10 5.02 -19.00
CA ARG A 338 36.53 6.44 -18.98
C ARG A 338 37.55 6.83 -20.07
N SER A 339 37.97 5.91 -20.93
CA SER A 339 39.15 6.12 -21.80
C SER A 339 38.90 6.81 -23.15
N ALA A 340 37.65 7.07 -23.55
CA ALA A 340 37.38 7.73 -24.83
C ALA A 340 36.26 8.77 -24.72
N GLY A 341 36.64 10.05 -24.69
CA GLY A 341 35.69 11.17 -24.85
C GLY A 341 34.51 11.18 -23.88
N VAL A 342 34.78 11.27 -22.58
CA VAL A 342 33.82 11.15 -21.45
C VAL A 342 32.48 11.87 -21.69
N THR A 343 32.48 13.06 -22.27
CA THR A 343 31.25 13.85 -22.52
C THR A 343 30.35 13.19 -23.58
N ARG A 344 30.95 12.71 -24.68
CA ARG A 344 30.20 12.12 -25.81
C ARG A 344 29.56 10.78 -25.42
N ILE A 345 30.26 9.96 -24.59
CA ILE A 345 29.73 8.71 -24.07
C ILE A 345 28.55 8.96 -23.13
N ARG A 346 28.65 9.96 -22.23
CA ARG A 346 27.58 10.34 -21.30
C ARG A 346 26.34 10.87 -22.02
N LEU A 347 26.49 11.70 -23.03
CA LEU A 347 25.37 12.19 -23.85
C LEU A 347 24.68 11.04 -24.58
N ARG A 348 25.42 10.12 -25.18
CA ARG A 348 24.85 8.94 -25.86
C ARG A 348 24.13 8.01 -24.88
N TYR A 349 24.65 7.87 -23.66
CA TYR A 349 24.01 7.07 -22.60
C TYR A 349 22.67 7.66 -22.17
N LEU A 350 22.55 8.98 -22.06
CA LEU A 350 21.33 9.68 -21.64
C LEU A 350 20.29 9.85 -22.75
N LEU A 351 20.66 9.68 -24.02
CA LEU A 351 19.76 9.94 -25.15
C LEU A 351 18.47 9.11 -25.05
N TRP A 352 18.59 7.79 -24.91
CA TRP A 352 17.41 6.93 -24.81
C TRP A 352 16.59 7.15 -23.53
N PRO A 353 17.18 7.24 -22.34
CA PRO A 353 16.48 7.69 -21.14
C PRO A 353 15.68 8.98 -21.32
N ALA A 354 16.25 9.99 -21.97
CA ALA A 354 15.56 11.25 -22.24
C ALA A 354 14.39 11.06 -23.24
N VAL A 355 14.61 10.29 -24.32
CA VAL A 355 13.55 9.95 -25.28
C VAL A 355 12.39 9.23 -24.59
N TRP A 356 12.67 8.25 -23.71
CA TRP A 356 11.62 7.52 -22.99
C TRP A 356 10.84 8.43 -22.03
N LEU A 357 11.52 9.33 -21.31
CA LEU A 357 10.85 10.29 -20.43
C LEU A 357 9.92 11.21 -21.19
N VAL A 358 10.40 11.83 -22.27
CA VAL A 358 9.61 12.76 -23.07
C VAL A 358 8.45 12.03 -23.77
N ALA A 359 8.75 10.95 -24.51
CA ALA A 359 7.75 10.23 -25.26
C ALA A 359 6.70 9.55 -24.35
N GLY A 360 7.13 8.97 -23.21
CA GLY A 360 6.21 8.35 -22.25
C GLY A 360 5.28 9.37 -21.62
N THR A 361 5.81 10.50 -21.14
CA THR A 361 4.97 11.55 -20.53
C THR A 361 4.01 12.15 -21.57
N ALA A 362 4.47 12.41 -22.79
CA ALA A 362 3.62 12.89 -23.87
C ALA A 362 2.51 11.88 -24.23
N ALA A 363 2.83 10.58 -24.27
CA ALA A 363 1.85 9.53 -24.50
C ALA A 363 0.79 9.44 -23.40
N ALA A 364 1.16 9.66 -22.14
CA ALA A 364 0.22 9.70 -21.03
C ALA A 364 -0.75 10.87 -21.16
N PHE A 365 -0.27 12.08 -21.44
CA PHE A 365 -1.12 13.24 -21.70
C PHE A 365 -2.03 13.02 -22.91
N ALA A 366 -1.48 12.52 -24.02
CA ALA A 366 -2.26 12.25 -25.22
C ALA A 366 -3.36 11.22 -24.99
N SER A 367 -3.08 10.15 -24.21
CA SER A 367 -4.07 9.13 -23.89
C SER A 367 -5.18 9.65 -22.97
N GLN A 368 -4.87 10.52 -22.01
CA GLN A 368 -5.89 11.18 -21.20
C GLN A 368 -6.79 12.04 -22.07
N THR A 369 -6.20 12.88 -22.94
CA THR A 369 -6.95 13.74 -23.84
C THR A 369 -7.84 12.91 -24.77
N ALA A 370 -7.30 11.86 -25.40
CA ALA A 370 -8.07 10.97 -26.25
C ALA A 370 -9.23 10.31 -25.47
N TYR A 371 -8.99 9.89 -24.24
CA TYR A 371 -10.02 9.30 -23.39
C TYR A 371 -11.18 10.27 -23.10
N ILE A 372 -10.91 11.54 -22.82
CA ILE A 372 -11.95 12.57 -22.60
C ILE A 372 -12.97 12.58 -23.74
N TYR A 373 -12.47 12.60 -24.99
CA TYR A 373 -13.34 12.62 -26.17
C TYR A 373 -14.03 11.27 -26.46
N LEU A 374 -13.33 10.16 -26.25
CA LEU A 374 -13.85 8.83 -26.58
C LEU A 374 -14.81 8.26 -25.53
N SER A 375 -14.79 8.78 -24.30
CA SER A 375 -15.58 8.29 -23.17
C SER A 375 -16.96 8.95 -23.03
N GLY A 376 -17.34 9.86 -23.93
CA GLY A 376 -18.58 10.63 -23.84
C GLY A 376 -18.53 11.78 -22.83
N ASN A 377 -17.31 12.20 -22.39
CA ASN A 377 -17.12 13.26 -21.40
C ASN A 377 -16.64 14.59 -22.02
N SER A 378 -16.86 14.82 -23.30
CA SER A 378 -16.42 16.05 -24.00
C SER A 378 -16.94 17.34 -23.34
N ASP A 379 -18.13 17.29 -22.77
CA ASP A 379 -18.79 18.44 -22.14
C ASP A 379 -18.32 18.65 -20.68
N ASN A 380 -17.59 17.67 -20.11
CA ASN A 380 -17.12 17.66 -18.72
C ASN A 380 -15.59 17.83 -18.61
N ILE A 381 -14.94 18.50 -19.54
CA ILE A 381 -13.47 18.69 -19.56
C ILE A 381 -12.96 19.29 -18.24
N ALA A 382 -13.70 20.23 -17.67
CA ALA A 382 -13.35 20.86 -16.39
C ALA A 382 -13.23 19.85 -15.23
N ALA A 383 -14.02 18.77 -15.25
CA ALA A 383 -13.98 17.73 -14.23
C ALA A 383 -12.62 16.97 -14.21
N PHE A 384 -12.00 16.76 -15.38
CA PHE A 384 -10.67 16.17 -15.47
C PHE A 384 -9.56 17.05 -14.91
N GLY A 385 -9.82 18.37 -14.82
CA GLY A 385 -8.90 19.37 -14.26
C GLY A 385 -9.10 19.64 -12.76
N SER A 386 -10.13 19.09 -12.11
CA SER A 386 -10.50 19.38 -10.72
C SER A 386 -9.35 19.21 -9.74
N SER A 387 -8.54 18.16 -9.90
CA SER A 387 -7.35 17.92 -9.09
C SER A 387 -6.28 19.01 -9.18
N PHE A 388 -6.24 19.81 -10.25
CA PHE A 388 -5.28 20.91 -10.39
C PHE A 388 -5.78 22.21 -9.76
N THR A 389 -7.09 22.43 -9.74
CA THR A 389 -7.73 23.66 -9.24
C THR A 389 -8.08 23.61 -7.76
N SER A 390 -8.19 22.42 -7.17
CA SER A 390 -8.53 22.26 -5.74
C SER A 390 -7.46 22.82 -4.81
N ASP A 391 -7.88 23.29 -3.64
CA ASP A 391 -7.00 23.77 -2.58
C ASP A 391 -5.99 22.73 -2.09
N LEU A 392 -4.92 23.23 -1.48
CA LEU A 392 -3.87 22.41 -0.88
C LEU A 392 -4.05 22.37 0.63
N LEU A 393 -4.39 21.22 1.16
CA LEU A 393 -4.62 20.97 2.59
C LEU A 393 -3.28 20.60 3.26
N TRP A 394 -2.41 21.60 3.48
CA TRP A 394 -1.04 21.44 3.96
C TRP A 394 -0.92 20.79 5.34
N GLU A 395 -1.93 20.96 6.21
CA GLU A 395 -1.98 20.33 7.52
C GLU A 395 -1.94 18.80 7.46
N ARG A 396 -2.37 18.20 6.35
CA ARG A 396 -2.32 16.74 6.11
C ARG A 396 -0.92 16.18 6.04
N LEU A 397 0.09 17.01 5.80
CA LEU A 397 1.49 16.57 5.87
C LEU A 397 1.86 16.10 7.28
N TRP A 398 1.28 16.70 8.29
CA TRP A 398 1.57 16.41 9.69
C TRP A 398 0.51 15.50 10.31
N SER A 399 0.77 15.02 11.55
CA SER A 399 -0.18 14.23 12.33
C SER A 399 -1.49 15.00 12.49
N ASN A 400 -2.59 14.42 12.04
CA ASN A 400 -3.92 15.01 12.06
C ASN A 400 -5.00 13.93 12.28
N ALA A 401 -6.26 14.31 12.38
CA ALA A 401 -7.35 13.38 12.63
C ALA A 401 -7.61 12.41 11.47
N THR A 402 -7.40 12.85 10.23
CA THR A 402 -7.58 12.01 9.02
C THR A 402 -6.53 10.92 8.93
N PHE A 403 -5.26 11.26 9.19
CA PHE A 403 -4.14 10.32 9.25
C PHE A 403 -3.27 10.61 10.47
N PRO A 404 -3.45 9.88 11.60
CA PRO A 404 -2.77 10.17 12.85
C PRO A 404 -1.23 10.16 12.77
N LEU A 405 -0.66 9.39 11.86
CA LEU A 405 0.78 9.40 11.59
C LEU A 405 1.22 10.67 10.82
N GLY A 406 0.35 11.18 9.94
CA GLY A 406 0.67 12.24 8.98
C GLY A 406 1.45 11.71 7.76
N ILE A 407 1.29 12.39 6.62
CA ILE A 407 1.92 11.94 5.36
C ILE A 407 3.45 12.01 5.45
N LEU A 408 4.00 13.14 5.91
CA LEU A 408 5.45 13.33 5.94
C LEU A 408 6.13 12.41 6.96
N PRO A 409 5.72 12.33 8.25
CA PRO A 409 6.30 11.36 9.16
C PRO A 409 6.09 9.91 8.71
N GLY A 410 4.92 9.60 8.12
CA GLY A 410 4.62 8.27 7.60
C GLY A 410 5.55 7.83 6.48
N ILE A 411 5.74 8.67 5.46
CA ILE A 411 6.63 8.33 4.35
C ILE A 411 8.10 8.31 4.77
N LEU A 412 8.50 9.15 5.72
CA LEU A 412 9.85 9.09 6.30
C LEU A 412 10.06 7.78 7.06
N LEU A 413 9.10 7.33 7.86
CA LEU A 413 9.16 6.03 8.56
C LEU A 413 9.30 4.87 7.56
N VAL A 414 8.48 4.84 6.52
CA VAL A 414 8.51 3.81 5.47
C VAL A 414 9.83 3.83 4.72
N SER A 415 10.37 5.01 4.40
CA SER A 415 11.57 5.19 3.58
C SER A 415 12.87 5.01 4.35
N ALA A 416 12.90 5.35 5.63
CA ALA A 416 14.14 5.44 6.42
C ALA A 416 15.05 4.20 6.34
N PRO A 417 14.58 2.96 6.53
CA PRO A 417 15.45 1.79 6.46
C PRO A 417 16.02 1.57 5.05
N MET A 418 15.27 1.87 4.00
CA MET A 418 15.72 1.72 2.62
C MET A 418 16.70 2.80 2.22
N VAL A 419 16.43 4.05 2.58
CA VAL A 419 17.37 5.17 2.38
C VAL A 419 18.68 4.90 3.12
N ALA A 420 18.62 4.38 4.36
CA ALA A 420 19.81 4.00 5.11
C ALA A 420 20.63 2.88 4.42
N ILE A 421 19.95 1.88 3.82
CA ILE A 421 20.61 0.83 3.01
C ILE A 421 21.28 1.46 1.77
N ILE A 422 20.59 2.37 1.07
CA ILE A 422 21.13 3.07 -0.10
C ILE A 422 22.36 3.91 0.29
N ILE A 423 22.28 4.64 1.41
CA ILE A 423 23.41 5.41 1.93
C ILE A 423 24.58 4.47 2.30
N GLN A 424 24.31 3.37 3.00
CA GLN A 424 25.34 2.39 3.34
C GLN A 424 26.02 1.82 2.08
N TYR A 425 25.24 1.52 1.03
CA TYR A 425 25.76 1.10 -0.26
C TYR A 425 26.63 2.22 -0.88
N GLY A 426 26.15 3.45 -0.89
CA GLY A 426 26.87 4.62 -1.41
C GLY A 426 28.22 4.83 -0.71
N VAL A 427 28.27 4.69 0.61
CA VAL A 427 29.51 4.83 1.39
C VAL A 427 30.49 3.68 1.12
N THR A 428 29.99 2.45 0.99
CA THR A 428 30.85 1.26 0.85
C THR A 428 31.22 0.96 -0.60
N LYS A 429 30.32 1.18 -1.53
CA LYS A 429 30.44 0.83 -2.95
C LYS A 429 30.08 1.97 -3.92
N GLY A 430 29.84 3.18 -3.44
CA GLY A 430 29.38 4.29 -4.29
C GLY A 430 30.29 4.59 -5.48
N ARG A 431 31.59 4.32 -5.37
CA ARG A 431 32.55 4.47 -6.48
C ARG A 431 32.41 3.42 -7.59
N THR A 432 31.66 2.35 -7.38
CA THR A 432 31.39 1.32 -8.40
C THR A 432 30.33 1.74 -9.40
N LEU A 433 29.52 2.74 -9.07
CA LEU A 433 28.53 3.35 -9.95
C LEU A 433 29.01 4.74 -10.40
N ASP A 434 28.81 5.08 -11.68
CA ASP A 434 29.11 6.42 -12.19
C ASP A 434 28.26 7.48 -11.46
N PRO A 435 28.81 8.66 -11.11
CA PRO A 435 28.05 9.75 -10.48
C PRO A 435 26.79 10.16 -11.24
N LEU A 436 26.79 10.05 -12.58
CA LEU A 436 25.62 10.35 -13.40
C LEU A 436 24.44 9.42 -13.07
N ARG A 437 24.70 8.14 -12.83
CA ARG A 437 23.67 7.15 -12.45
C ARG A 437 23.10 7.47 -11.07
N TRP A 438 23.98 7.85 -10.10
CA TRP A 438 23.55 8.31 -8.79
C TRP A 438 22.68 9.56 -8.89
N LEU A 439 23.12 10.55 -9.67
CA LEU A 439 22.35 11.79 -9.87
C LEU A 439 20.97 11.49 -10.46
N GLY A 440 20.88 10.60 -11.46
CA GLY A 440 19.63 10.22 -12.07
C GLY A 440 18.70 9.49 -11.09
N LEU A 441 19.21 8.49 -10.35
CA LEU A 441 18.39 7.74 -9.38
C LEU A 441 17.90 8.62 -8.23
N VAL A 442 18.79 9.41 -7.63
CA VAL A 442 18.46 10.32 -6.51
C VAL A 442 17.55 11.44 -7.00
N GLY A 443 17.82 12.02 -8.17
CA GLY A 443 16.98 13.08 -8.74
C GLY A 443 15.54 12.61 -8.99
N MET A 444 15.36 11.42 -9.57
CA MET A 444 14.03 10.86 -9.76
C MET A 444 13.31 10.57 -8.44
N LEU A 445 14.02 10.03 -7.44
CA LEU A 445 13.44 9.80 -6.11
C LEU A 445 13.00 11.11 -5.45
N VAL A 446 13.80 12.18 -5.54
CA VAL A 446 13.46 13.51 -4.98
C VAL A 446 12.24 14.09 -5.70
N VAL A 447 12.19 14.03 -7.02
CA VAL A 447 11.04 14.53 -7.81
C VAL A 447 9.76 13.78 -7.46
N LEU A 448 9.79 12.44 -7.40
CA LEU A 448 8.63 11.64 -7.05
C LEU A 448 8.22 11.82 -5.59
N PHE A 449 9.17 12.02 -4.67
CA PHE A 449 8.90 12.33 -3.26
C PHE A 449 8.15 13.68 -3.15
N ALA A 450 8.69 14.73 -3.76
CA ALA A 450 8.08 16.07 -3.71
C ALA A 450 6.71 16.08 -4.40
N GLY A 451 6.60 15.49 -5.59
CA GLY A 451 5.32 15.37 -6.31
C GLY A 451 4.27 14.58 -5.53
N GLY A 452 4.67 13.48 -4.90
CA GLY A 452 3.78 12.67 -4.05
C GLY A 452 3.26 13.44 -2.82
N LEU A 453 4.10 14.26 -2.18
CA LEU A 453 3.66 15.12 -1.08
C LEU A 453 2.60 16.14 -1.55
N VAL A 454 2.82 16.80 -2.70
CA VAL A 454 1.85 17.75 -3.27
C VAL A 454 0.52 17.07 -3.57
N VAL A 455 0.54 15.88 -4.20
CA VAL A 455 -0.69 15.14 -4.50
C VAL A 455 -1.39 14.65 -3.22
N SER A 456 -0.64 14.33 -2.17
CA SER A 456 -1.20 13.87 -0.89
C SER A 456 -1.98 14.94 -0.14
N VAL A 457 -1.73 16.23 -0.41
CA VAL A 457 -2.48 17.35 0.20
C VAL A 457 -3.64 17.84 -0.67
N LYS A 458 -3.92 17.16 -1.77
CA LYS A 458 -5.10 17.40 -2.61
C LYS A 458 -6.32 16.64 -2.07
N ILE A 459 -7.48 16.96 -2.60
CA ILE A 459 -8.76 16.27 -2.33
C ILE A 459 -8.60 14.77 -2.59
N GLY A 460 -9.22 13.95 -1.75
CA GLY A 460 -9.12 12.49 -1.83
C GLY A 460 -7.75 11.93 -1.44
N GLY A 461 -6.80 12.79 -1.03
CA GLY A 461 -5.52 12.43 -0.44
C GLY A 461 -5.54 12.50 1.09
N GLY A 462 -4.40 12.23 1.73
CA GLY A 462 -4.17 12.51 3.15
C GLY A 462 -4.67 11.47 4.15
N GLY A 463 -5.45 10.47 3.73
CA GLY A 463 -5.92 9.39 4.62
C GLY A 463 -4.91 8.28 4.84
N ASP A 464 -3.94 8.14 3.95
CA ASP A 464 -2.82 7.19 4.00
C ASP A 464 -1.71 7.62 3.02
N LEU A 465 -0.75 6.74 2.75
CA LEU A 465 0.41 7.02 1.88
C LEU A 465 0.18 6.67 0.38
N HIS A 466 -1.05 6.41 -0.07
CA HIS A 466 -1.29 5.92 -1.43
C HIS A 466 -0.87 6.88 -2.55
N ASN A 467 -0.78 8.18 -2.29
CA ASN A 467 -0.29 9.16 -3.26
C ASN A 467 1.25 9.21 -3.35
N MET A 468 1.95 8.54 -2.42
CA MET A 468 3.40 8.33 -2.47
C MET A 468 3.80 7.06 -3.24
N ASP A 469 2.85 6.39 -3.88
CA ASP A 469 2.98 5.07 -4.51
C ASP A 469 4.05 5.01 -5.60
N GLY A 470 4.17 6.02 -6.44
CA GLY A 470 5.21 6.12 -7.46
C GLY A 470 6.62 6.24 -6.87
N TYR A 471 6.79 7.09 -5.85
CA TYR A 471 8.03 7.20 -5.10
C TYR A 471 8.40 5.88 -4.43
N MET A 472 7.45 5.26 -3.74
CA MET A 472 7.66 3.98 -3.07
C MET A 472 8.07 2.88 -4.05
N THR A 473 7.41 2.80 -5.20
CA THR A 473 7.74 1.82 -6.25
C THR A 473 9.19 1.94 -6.68
N LEU A 474 9.65 3.13 -7.04
CA LEU A 474 11.03 3.36 -7.47
C LEU A 474 12.03 3.12 -6.32
N LEU A 475 11.74 3.63 -5.12
CA LEU A 475 12.59 3.43 -3.93
C LEU A 475 12.78 1.95 -3.60
N GLY A 476 11.69 1.18 -3.61
CA GLY A 476 11.73 -0.26 -3.34
C GLY A 476 12.56 -1.03 -4.37
N VAL A 477 12.41 -0.68 -5.66
CA VAL A 477 13.21 -1.27 -6.74
C VAL A 477 14.69 -0.93 -6.57
N VAL A 478 15.03 0.35 -6.38
CA VAL A 478 16.43 0.78 -6.18
C VAL A 478 17.03 0.08 -4.97
N CYS A 479 16.31 0.07 -3.83
CA CYS A 479 16.77 -0.61 -2.62
C CYS A 479 17.01 -2.10 -2.86
N ALA A 480 16.11 -2.81 -3.55
CA ALA A 480 16.27 -4.24 -3.84
C ALA A 480 17.52 -4.52 -4.67
N TYR A 481 17.77 -3.74 -5.74
CA TYR A 481 18.97 -3.90 -6.55
C TYR A 481 20.26 -3.68 -5.75
N LEU A 482 20.31 -2.64 -4.92
CA LEU A 482 21.48 -2.32 -4.11
C LEU A 482 21.67 -3.29 -2.95
N PHE A 483 20.58 -3.71 -2.28
CA PHE A 483 20.63 -4.67 -1.18
C PHE A 483 21.22 -6.02 -1.60
N PHE A 484 20.83 -6.51 -2.77
CA PHE A 484 21.34 -7.78 -3.31
C PHE A 484 22.59 -7.61 -4.18
N ASP A 485 23.19 -6.41 -4.23
CA ASP A 485 24.39 -6.11 -5.03
C ASP A 485 24.22 -6.47 -6.52
N ARG A 486 23.02 -6.16 -7.07
CA ARG A 486 22.65 -6.47 -8.47
C ARG A 486 22.73 -5.26 -9.40
N ALA A 487 23.13 -4.09 -8.89
CA ALA A 487 23.41 -2.94 -9.74
C ALA A 487 24.70 -3.23 -10.56
N ALA A 488 24.62 -2.98 -11.88
CA ALA A 488 25.77 -3.19 -12.76
C ALA A 488 26.91 -2.22 -12.39
N ALA A 489 28.08 -2.78 -12.02
CA ALA A 489 29.25 -2.00 -11.68
C ALA A 489 29.98 -1.51 -12.93
N GLU A 490 30.62 -0.31 -12.88
CA GLU A 490 31.49 0.19 -13.95
C GLU A 490 32.81 -0.59 -14.04
N ALA A 491 33.25 -1.12 -12.90
CA ALA A 491 34.40 -2.02 -12.80
C ALA A 491 34.15 -3.02 -11.67
N ALA A 492 34.59 -4.24 -11.85
CA ALA A 492 34.52 -5.26 -10.79
C ALA A 492 35.57 -4.93 -9.70
N VAL A 493 35.16 -4.21 -8.66
CA VAL A 493 36.03 -3.82 -7.56
C VAL A 493 35.43 -4.20 -6.21
N GLY A 494 36.18 -4.96 -5.43
CA GLY A 494 35.94 -5.20 -4.03
C GLY A 494 34.94 -6.30 -3.66
N PRO A 495 34.79 -6.58 -2.36
CA PRO A 495 33.88 -7.61 -1.85
C PRO A 495 32.42 -7.27 -2.12
N SER A 496 31.56 -8.30 -2.15
CA SER A 496 30.10 -8.11 -2.29
C SER A 496 29.54 -7.23 -1.18
N PHE A 497 28.56 -6.38 -1.51
CA PHE A 497 27.85 -5.55 -0.53
C PHE A 497 27.04 -6.44 0.42
N ARG A 498 27.02 -6.07 1.68
CA ARG A 498 26.15 -6.66 2.69
C ARG A 498 25.59 -5.56 3.57
N ALA A 499 24.28 -5.38 3.51
CA ALA A 499 23.60 -4.46 4.40
C ALA A 499 23.73 -4.91 5.86
N HIS A 500 23.76 -3.95 6.78
CA HIS A 500 23.73 -4.25 8.20
C HIS A 500 22.37 -4.90 8.55
N TYR A 501 22.38 -6.00 9.31
CA TYR A 501 21.16 -6.76 9.62
C TYR A 501 20.09 -5.95 10.33
N ALA A 502 20.44 -4.96 11.15
CA ALA A 502 19.46 -4.07 11.76
C ALA A 502 18.62 -3.34 10.69
N LEU A 503 19.26 -2.83 9.64
CA LEU A 503 18.55 -2.16 8.55
C LEU A 503 17.63 -3.13 7.80
N ALA A 504 18.10 -4.35 7.54
CA ALA A 504 17.30 -5.40 6.91
C ALA A 504 16.09 -5.79 7.77
N LEU A 505 16.27 -5.91 9.10
CA LEU A 505 15.19 -6.20 10.03
C LEU A 505 14.18 -5.05 10.11
N PHE A 506 14.63 -3.79 10.18
CA PHE A 506 13.72 -2.64 10.14
C PHE A 506 12.97 -2.53 8.81
N ALA A 507 13.65 -2.81 7.68
CA ALA A 507 13.00 -2.85 6.36
C ALA A 507 11.91 -3.94 6.26
N MET A 508 11.99 -5.01 7.05
CA MET A 508 10.92 -6.02 7.16
C MET A 508 9.87 -5.63 8.20
N LEU A 509 10.27 -5.12 9.36
CA LEU A 509 9.35 -4.85 10.48
C LEU A 509 8.42 -3.67 10.20
N VAL A 510 8.87 -2.63 9.48
CA VAL A 510 8.00 -1.50 9.14
C VAL A 510 6.80 -1.94 8.31
N PRO A 511 6.92 -2.63 7.14
CA PRO A 511 5.75 -3.10 6.41
C PRO A 511 4.90 -4.11 7.19
N ILE A 512 5.50 -4.95 8.03
CA ILE A 512 4.77 -5.87 8.89
C ILE A 512 3.92 -5.10 9.92
N SER A 513 4.43 -4.01 10.48
CA SER A 513 3.67 -3.18 11.43
C SER A 513 2.40 -2.59 10.77
N PHE A 514 2.48 -2.16 9.52
CA PHE A 514 1.32 -1.74 8.75
C PHE A 514 0.35 -2.90 8.46
N ALA A 515 0.86 -4.10 8.19
CA ALA A 515 0.02 -5.29 7.99
C ALA A 515 -0.72 -5.70 9.27
N ILE A 516 -0.07 -5.63 10.43
CA ILE A 516 -0.69 -5.87 11.75
C ILE A 516 -1.78 -4.82 12.02
N GLN A 517 -1.50 -3.54 11.76
CA GLN A 517 -2.44 -2.45 11.97
C GLN A 517 -3.66 -2.53 11.03
N ALA A 518 -3.49 -3.11 9.84
CA ALA A 518 -4.57 -3.29 8.88
C ALA A 518 -5.60 -4.33 9.33
N VAL A 519 -5.25 -5.26 10.22
CA VAL A 519 -6.19 -6.24 10.78
C VAL A 519 -7.04 -5.55 11.83
N LYS A 520 -8.23 -5.13 11.44
CA LYS A 520 -9.24 -4.58 12.35
C LYS A 520 -10.31 -5.64 12.61
N PRO A 521 -10.95 -5.63 13.80
CA PRO A 521 -12.21 -6.36 13.95
C PRO A 521 -13.14 -5.95 12.82
N GLY A 522 -13.75 -6.92 12.14
CA GLY A 522 -14.78 -6.62 11.16
C GLY A 522 -15.87 -5.75 11.79
N PRO A 523 -16.50 -4.82 11.03
CA PRO A 523 -17.63 -4.08 11.55
C PRO A 523 -18.69 -5.08 12.02
N SER A 524 -19.35 -4.79 13.13
CA SER A 524 -20.53 -5.55 13.55
C SER A 524 -21.64 -5.23 12.56
N LEU A 525 -21.80 -6.10 11.56
CA LEU A 525 -22.82 -5.94 10.53
C LEU A 525 -24.14 -6.51 11.05
N ASP A 526 -25.13 -5.65 11.25
CA ASP A 526 -26.49 -6.04 11.59
C ASP A 526 -27.23 -6.41 10.30
N HIS A 527 -27.18 -7.68 9.95
CA HIS A 527 -27.80 -8.20 8.72
C HIS A 527 -29.34 -8.17 8.76
N GLU A 528 -29.94 -8.32 9.92
CA GLU A 528 -31.41 -8.28 10.08
C GLU A 528 -31.92 -6.87 9.80
N ARG A 529 -31.35 -5.87 10.49
CA ARG A 529 -31.69 -4.46 10.29
C ARG A 529 -31.36 -3.98 8.86
N ALA A 530 -30.27 -4.46 8.27
CA ALA A 530 -29.92 -4.14 6.90
C ALA A 530 -30.92 -4.73 5.88
N SER A 531 -31.42 -5.95 6.12
CA SER A 531 -32.46 -6.56 5.29
C SER A 531 -33.79 -5.81 5.40
N GLU A 532 -34.17 -5.38 6.60
CA GLU A 532 -35.37 -4.56 6.81
C GLU A 532 -35.25 -3.23 6.07
N ALA A 533 -34.11 -2.54 6.20
CA ALA A 533 -33.85 -1.29 5.52
C ALA A 533 -33.86 -1.44 3.99
N LEU A 534 -33.27 -2.52 3.46
CA LEU A 534 -33.30 -2.81 2.03
C LEU A 534 -34.72 -3.07 1.54
N ASN A 535 -35.51 -3.85 2.28
CA ASN A 535 -36.91 -4.12 1.92
C ASN A 535 -37.76 -2.84 1.97
N ALA A 536 -37.51 -1.96 2.93
CA ALA A 536 -38.20 -0.66 3.00
C ALA A 536 -37.82 0.23 1.81
N LEU A 537 -36.51 0.29 1.47
CA LEU A 537 -36.01 1.04 0.32
C LEU A 537 -36.60 0.53 -1.00
N GLN A 538 -36.64 -0.80 -1.21
CA GLN A 538 -37.26 -1.42 -2.39
C GLN A 538 -38.72 -1.05 -2.54
N ARG A 539 -39.52 -1.12 -1.44
CA ARG A 539 -40.93 -0.73 -1.48
C ARG A 539 -41.10 0.75 -1.80
N PHE A 540 -40.36 1.61 -1.08
CA PHE A 540 -40.42 3.05 -1.29
C PHE A 540 -40.09 3.43 -2.73
N THR A 541 -38.96 2.93 -3.25
CA THR A 541 -38.52 3.20 -4.63
C THR A 541 -39.56 2.73 -5.66
N ARG A 542 -40.07 1.51 -5.47
CA ARG A 542 -41.12 0.97 -6.37
C ARG A 542 -42.37 1.83 -6.38
N THR A 543 -42.93 2.18 -5.23
CA THR A 543 -44.10 3.04 -5.15
C THR A 543 -43.87 4.39 -5.82
N THR A 544 -42.74 5.04 -5.55
CA THR A 544 -42.42 6.33 -6.19
C THR A 544 -42.38 6.22 -7.71
N VAL A 545 -41.78 5.15 -8.24
CA VAL A 545 -41.68 4.96 -9.70
C VAL A 545 -43.05 4.56 -10.32
N GLU A 546 -43.86 3.74 -9.65
CA GLU A 546 -45.22 3.39 -10.08
C GLU A 546 -46.14 4.62 -10.15
N ASP A 547 -45.92 5.60 -9.25
CA ASP A 547 -46.61 6.89 -9.26
C ASP A 547 -46.05 7.87 -10.32
N GLY A 548 -45.06 7.45 -11.13
CA GLY A 548 -44.44 8.24 -12.22
C GLY A 548 -43.32 9.14 -11.76
N GLY A 549 -42.87 9.03 -10.49
CA GLY A 549 -41.80 9.84 -9.91
C GLY A 549 -40.41 9.36 -10.28
N GLN A 550 -39.45 10.28 -10.19
CA GLN A 550 -38.01 10.02 -10.38
C GLN A 550 -37.27 9.90 -9.04
N VAL A 551 -36.44 8.85 -8.92
CA VAL A 551 -35.63 8.62 -7.72
C VAL A 551 -34.15 8.84 -8.04
N LEU A 552 -33.54 9.84 -7.40
CA LEU A 552 -32.10 10.10 -7.50
C LEU A 552 -31.34 9.30 -6.43
N PHE A 553 -30.46 8.43 -6.86
CA PHE A 553 -29.47 7.80 -5.96
C PHE A 553 -28.17 8.62 -5.98
N ILE A 554 -27.94 9.46 -5.00
CA ILE A 554 -26.65 10.11 -4.79
C ILE A 554 -25.64 9.07 -4.27
N ASP A 555 -26.00 8.31 -3.23
CA ASP A 555 -25.21 7.22 -2.66
C ASP A 555 -25.89 5.85 -2.91
N GLN A 556 -25.23 4.77 -2.55
CA GLN A 556 -25.74 3.37 -2.62
C GLN A 556 -26.13 2.92 -4.04
N ARG A 557 -25.60 3.55 -5.11
CA ARG A 557 -25.92 3.21 -6.51
C ARG A 557 -25.64 1.75 -6.87
N HIS A 558 -24.72 1.11 -6.16
CA HIS A 558 -24.45 -0.32 -6.36
C HIS A 558 -25.68 -1.20 -6.14
N LEU A 559 -26.67 -0.75 -5.35
CA LEU A 559 -27.93 -1.48 -5.18
C LEU A 559 -28.68 -1.63 -6.51
N LEU A 560 -28.63 -0.58 -7.37
CA LEU A 560 -29.16 -0.66 -8.74
C LEU A 560 -28.26 -1.57 -9.61
N THR A 561 -26.95 -1.36 -9.50
CA THR A 561 -25.92 -2.03 -10.31
C THR A 561 -25.94 -3.56 -10.14
N VAL A 562 -26.06 -4.06 -8.91
CA VAL A 562 -26.10 -5.51 -8.62
C VAL A 562 -27.53 -6.07 -8.56
N GLY A 563 -28.54 -5.27 -8.95
CA GLY A 563 -29.93 -5.69 -9.04
C GLY A 563 -30.61 -5.98 -7.70
N LEU A 564 -30.12 -5.39 -6.60
CA LEU A 564 -30.81 -5.42 -5.31
C LEU A 564 -32.02 -4.47 -5.29
N VAL A 565 -31.99 -3.38 -6.05
CA VAL A 565 -33.13 -2.54 -6.36
C VAL A 565 -33.32 -2.56 -7.88
N ARG A 566 -34.42 -3.06 -8.38
CA ARG A 566 -34.62 -3.34 -9.81
C ARG A 566 -35.58 -2.39 -10.51
N ASP A 567 -36.53 -1.83 -9.77
CA ASP A 567 -37.67 -1.13 -10.35
C ASP A 567 -37.45 0.39 -10.44
N ALA A 568 -36.21 0.85 -10.32
CA ALA A 568 -35.86 2.28 -10.41
C ALA A 568 -34.97 2.54 -11.64
N PRO A 569 -35.44 3.36 -12.60
CA PRO A 569 -34.59 3.85 -13.67
C PRO A 569 -33.38 4.61 -13.09
N LEU A 570 -32.21 4.37 -13.66
CA LEU A 570 -31.01 5.07 -13.22
C LEU A 570 -31.05 6.53 -13.65
N VAL A 571 -30.92 7.44 -12.69
CA VAL A 571 -30.55 8.85 -12.90
C VAL A 571 -29.03 8.92 -12.81
N SER A 572 -28.34 9.21 -13.90
CA SER A 572 -26.87 9.11 -13.99
C SER A 572 -26.13 10.27 -13.33
N GLU A 573 -26.76 11.45 -13.26
CA GLU A 573 -26.21 12.68 -12.69
C GLU A 573 -26.07 12.60 -11.17
N TYR A 574 -25.25 13.46 -10.61
CA TYR A 574 -25.12 13.74 -9.17
C TYR A 574 -24.73 12.54 -8.30
N GLU A 575 -23.88 11.67 -8.84
CA GLU A 575 -23.29 10.58 -8.06
C GLU A 575 -22.32 11.12 -7.00
N LEU A 576 -22.25 10.45 -5.84
CA LEU A 576 -21.54 10.85 -4.63
C LEU A 576 -20.10 11.35 -4.85
N LEU A 577 -19.26 10.59 -5.56
CA LEU A 577 -17.86 11.00 -5.81
C LEU A 577 -17.79 12.19 -6.75
N THR A 578 -18.58 12.16 -7.82
CA THR A 578 -18.65 13.28 -8.77
C THR A 578 -19.13 14.55 -8.09
N LEU A 579 -20.20 14.45 -7.32
CA LEU A 579 -20.78 15.59 -6.60
C LEU A 579 -19.80 16.17 -5.58
N MET A 580 -19.06 15.31 -4.84
CA MET A 580 -18.02 15.75 -3.92
C MET A 580 -16.86 16.46 -4.65
N GLU A 581 -16.37 15.89 -5.75
CA GLU A 581 -15.29 16.50 -6.55
C GLU A 581 -15.70 17.87 -7.09
N MET A 582 -16.93 18.00 -7.59
CA MET A 582 -17.46 19.26 -8.10
C MET A 582 -17.64 20.28 -6.97
N ALA A 583 -18.10 19.83 -5.80
CA ALA A 583 -18.24 20.70 -4.63
C ALA A 583 -16.89 21.18 -4.10
N MET A 584 -15.89 20.29 -4.00
CA MET A 584 -14.56 20.62 -3.49
C MET A 584 -13.73 21.45 -4.48
N SER A 585 -13.96 21.34 -5.78
CA SER A 585 -13.31 22.16 -6.80
C SER A 585 -14.06 23.45 -7.12
N ASP A 586 -15.14 23.75 -6.40
CA ASP A 586 -16.00 24.93 -6.60
C ASP A 586 -16.49 25.06 -8.06
N ASN A 587 -16.93 23.94 -8.65
CA ASN A 587 -17.45 23.94 -10.01
C ASN A 587 -18.86 24.57 -10.05
N GLN A 588 -18.92 25.89 -10.13
CA GLN A 588 -20.16 26.66 -10.07
C GLN A 588 -21.19 26.26 -11.15
N PRO A 589 -20.82 26.04 -12.44
CA PRO A 589 -21.80 25.62 -13.43
C PRO A 589 -22.48 24.29 -13.10
N TYR A 590 -21.74 23.32 -12.60
CA TYR A 590 -22.27 22.02 -12.20
C TYR A 590 -23.17 22.11 -10.96
N LEU A 591 -22.73 22.87 -9.96
CA LEU A 591 -23.47 23.06 -8.70
C LEU A 591 -24.76 23.85 -8.93
N GLN A 592 -24.72 24.90 -9.78
CA GLN A 592 -25.92 25.67 -10.12
C GLN A 592 -26.96 24.79 -10.82
N GLN A 593 -26.56 23.98 -11.78
CA GLN A 593 -27.47 23.02 -12.43
C GLN A 593 -28.06 22.01 -11.43
N PHE A 594 -27.26 21.55 -10.46
CA PHE A 594 -27.75 20.68 -9.38
C PHE A 594 -28.82 21.39 -8.56
N TYR A 595 -28.59 22.66 -8.14
CA TYR A 595 -29.55 23.44 -7.35
C TYR A 595 -30.83 23.71 -8.14
N GLU A 596 -30.72 24.12 -9.40
CA GLU A 596 -31.88 24.36 -10.28
C GLU A 596 -32.75 23.10 -10.45
N ASN A 597 -32.14 21.92 -10.60
CA ASN A 597 -32.87 20.66 -10.67
C ASN A 597 -33.59 20.30 -9.37
N LEU A 598 -33.03 20.66 -8.21
CA LEU A 598 -33.68 20.44 -6.92
C LEU A 598 -34.80 21.44 -6.66
N GLU A 599 -34.59 22.74 -6.95
CA GLU A 599 -35.61 23.79 -6.85
C GLU A 599 -36.79 23.56 -7.79
N GLY A 600 -36.50 23.04 -8.98
CA GLY A 600 -37.50 22.64 -9.97
C GLY A 600 -38.22 21.32 -9.66
N HIS A 601 -37.97 20.69 -8.49
CA HIS A 601 -38.55 19.41 -8.09
C HIS A 601 -38.43 18.32 -9.14
N ARG A 602 -37.26 18.25 -9.82
CA ARG A 602 -37.02 17.22 -10.84
C ARG A 602 -37.06 15.80 -10.27
N PHE A 603 -36.71 15.64 -9.00
CA PHE A 603 -36.65 14.35 -8.32
C PHE A 603 -37.71 14.30 -7.21
N ASP A 604 -38.54 13.25 -7.23
CA ASP A 604 -39.56 13.00 -6.22
C ASP A 604 -38.97 12.37 -4.95
N ALA A 605 -37.82 11.70 -5.10
CA ALA A 605 -37.09 11.12 -3.98
C ALA A 605 -35.57 11.16 -4.20
N ILE A 606 -34.83 11.33 -3.09
CA ILE A 606 -33.37 11.32 -3.09
C ILE A 606 -32.86 10.27 -2.09
N ILE A 607 -32.09 9.31 -2.57
CA ILE A 607 -31.42 8.30 -1.75
C ILE A 607 -29.98 8.75 -1.51
N ALA A 608 -29.68 9.09 -0.27
CA ALA A 608 -28.36 9.55 0.15
C ALA A 608 -27.98 8.91 1.49
N GLY A 609 -26.69 8.88 1.80
CA GLY A 609 -26.18 8.53 3.12
C GLY A 609 -26.54 9.58 4.18
N GLY A 610 -26.12 9.36 5.43
CA GLY A 610 -26.33 10.35 6.50
C GLY A 610 -25.70 11.70 6.14
N GLN A 611 -26.54 12.76 6.08
CA GLN A 611 -26.10 14.07 5.65
C GLN A 611 -25.38 14.82 6.77
N PRO A 612 -24.18 15.42 6.52
CA PRO A 612 -23.55 16.35 7.45
C PRO A 612 -24.45 17.57 7.69
N VAL A 613 -24.79 17.83 8.94
CA VAL A 613 -25.67 18.95 9.34
C VAL A 613 -24.91 20.07 10.03
N SER A 614 -23.64 19.86 10.34
CA SER A 614 -22.81 20.82 11.06
C SER A 614 -21.36 20.77 10.59
N TYR A 615 -20.67 21.89 10.73
CA TYR A 615 -19.23 21.93 10.54
C TYR A 615 -18.53 21.10 11.61
N LYS A 616 -17.47 20.43 11.19
CA LYS A 616 -16.58 19.65 12.05
C LYS A 616 -15.19 20.27 12.05
N SER A 617 -14.45 20.06 13.12
CA SER A 617 -13.05 20.43 13.23
C SER A 617 -12.31 19.38 14.05
N GLY A 618 -11.10 19.03 13.62
CA GLY A 618 -10.27 18.02 14.28
C GLY A 618 -10.83 16.61 14.21
N THR A 619 -11.71 16.31 13.26
CA THR A 619 -12.24 14.96 12.98
C THR A 619 -11.73 14.48 11.61
N PRO A 620 -11.71 13.16 11.35
CA PRO A 620 -11.31 12.67 10.04
C PRO A 620 -12.16 13.27 8.90
N PHE A 621 -11.51 13.77 7.85
CA PHE A 621 -12.11 14.34 6.65
C PHE A 621 -13.08 15.52 6.96
N ASP A 622 -12.72 16.35 7.95
CA ASP A 622 -13.54 17.49 8.35
C ASP A 622 -13.68 18.54 7.23
N GLN A 623 -12.67 18.73 6.37
CA GLN A 623 -12.74 19.64 5.23
C GLN A 623 -13.79 19.20 4.22
N GLU A 624 -13.79 17.92 3.83
CA GLU A 624 -14.80 17.33 2.94
C GLU A 624 -16.19 17.40 3.57
N ASN A 625 -16.30 17.09 4.86
CA ASN A 625 -17.55 17.24 5.60
C ASN A 625 -18.08 18.68 5.56
N ASN A 626 -17.21 19.67 5.73
CA ASN A 626 -17.61 21.07 5.81
C ASN A 626 -18.06 21.61 4.46
N VAL A 627 -17.34 21.28 3.38
CA VAL A 627 -17.76 21.63 2.01
C VAL A 627 -19.11 20.97 1.66
N TRP A 628 -19.30 19.70 2.03
CA TRP A 628 -20.58 19.03 1.81
C TRP A 628 -21.71 19.65 2.62
N ALA A 629 -21.47 19.98 3.89
CA ALA A 629 -22.44 20.65 4.77
C ALA A 629 -22.82 22.06 4.28
N GLU A 630 -21.89 22.75 3.60
CA GLU A 630 -22.09 24.09 3.04
C GLU A 630 -22.81 24.07 1.68
N ARG A 631 -22.36 23.21 0.76
CA ARG A 631 -22.73 23.28 -0.66
C ARG A 631 -23.77 22.26 -1.09
N ILE A 632 -23.92 21.15 -0.37
CA ILE A 632 -24.80 20.05 -0.78
C ILE A 632 -25.96 19.85 0.21
N SER A 633 -25.65 19.63 1.48
CA SER A 633 -26.67 19.29 2.48
C SER A 633 -27.83 20.28 2.60
N PRO A 634 -27.65 21.63 2.46
CA PRO A 634 -28.75 22.55 2.57
C PRO A 634 -29.85 22.34 1.53
N TYR A 635 -29.52 21.83 0.37
CA TYR A 635 -30.42 21.63 -0.76
C TYR A 635 -31.12 20.27 -0.77
N ILE A 636 -30.59 19.26 -0.05
CA ILE A 636 -31.15 17.90 -0.01
C ILE A 636 -31.75 17.53 1.35
N ARG A 637 -31.88 18.51 2.25
CA ARG A 637 -32.63 18.32 3.51
C ARG A 637 -34.13 18.54 3.28
N CYS A 638 -34.91 17.58 3.75
CA CYS A 638 -36.34 17.74 3.91
C CYS A 638 -36.65 18.45 5.22
#